data_ae3de7c4a27f4cfc777ef606790c6772
#
_entry.id   ae3de7c4a27f4cfc777ef606790c6772
#
_cell.length_a   1.000
_cell.length_b   1.000
_cell.length_c   1.000
_cell.angle_alpha   90.00
_cell.angle_beta   90.00
_cell.angle_gamma   90.00
#
_symmetry.space_group_name_H-M   'P 1'
#
loop_
_entity.id
_entity.type
_entity.pdbx_description
1 polymer ?
#
loop_
_entity_poly.entity_id
_entity_poly.type
_entity_poly.pdbx_seq_one_letter_code
_entity_poly.pdbx_strand_id
1 'polypeptide(L)'
;MPRDELAELLWDEELPATWVKALGVLMTKLRALLEECGIDGSTALTSAFGCYKLSLPVGSWIDVDAALEALERAESGLAGGDFAEAKAEAATAAALARRIFLPGEDAPWVEEKRRELHAVLVRAVECARDASSAVGDFAEAVRYGEEVIRLEPFRESGYRRLMEAHTAAGNPAEALRVYERCRRFLADELGAYPSPEIEAVYRDVLRVENATKESVDARGPPSNRSRPQQRKTVLIAVGVLLVAGIALAIGALSSGRDASAAKLQTLESERCSSLHDGGKGRPDALIVADLPLQPGVLDTTQSMVDAMTLVLERRDYKAGKYRVGLQVCNDAARDNVVADPHTCVANARAYGANPSVIGVVGPFTSTCAKLQIPILNSAPGGSVAMVSPSNTYVGLTRDAADAAKGEPSIYYPTGRRNYARVVPTDDVEVAADAMVAQRLGVKRVYALVPIGYPAPILEDFVLAAGNLDLRIAGRRFWGDGQNFERLAALVARSKADGVFLVGSSPELLQALRARLGPDVPVISSGFDPATARLAGAAADGMIISYPGPAIGLLRGEGARFVASFSKKLGFKPDLRFAVNAAQAMDVLLDAVARSDGTRTSVTSKLFSTRVSKGILGSFWITPTGDTTLNAVAMYRVTGGKVTTYATVKVPDTLVAPD
;
A
#
# COMPACT_ATOMS: atom_id res chain seq x y z
N MET A 1 -7.03 -32.66 32.77
CA MET A 1 -5.70 -32.66 32.16
C MET A 1 -4.69 -33.16 33.17
N PRO A 2 -3.83 -34.13 32.85
CA PRO A 2 -2.72 -34.61 33.70
C PRO A 2 -1.73 -33.50 34.01
N ARG A 3 -1.01 -33.60 35.14
CA ARG A 3 -0.07 -32.56 35.59
C ARG A 3 1.16 -32.46 34.69
N ASP A 4 1.63 -33.57 34.19
CA ASP A 4 2.74 -33.71 33.24
C ASP A 4 2.38 -33.07 31.88
N GLU A 5 1.23 -33.37 31.35
CA GLU A 5 0.70 -32.73 30.12
C GLU A 5 0.57 -31.21 30.28
N LEU A 6 0.06 -30.71 31.43
CA LEU A 6 0.02 -29.29 31.75
C LEU A 6 1.44 -28.68 31.86
N ALA A 7 2.39 -29.44 32.41
CA ALA A 7 3.76 -28.98 32.51
C ALA A 7 4.43 -28.87 31.14
N GLU A 8 4.22 -29.84 30.25
CA GLU A 8 4.69 -29.80 28.87
C GLU A 8 4.12 -28.61 28.10
N LEU A 9 2.82 -28.30 28.26
CA LEU A 9 2.19 -27.13 27.65
C LEU A 9 2.75 -25.78 28.16
N LEU A 10 3.21 -25.72 29.45
CA LEU A 10 3.70 -24.49 30.06
C LEU A 10 5.20 -24.26 29.86
N TRP A 11 6.01 -25.33 29.78
CA TRP A 11 7.48 -25.22 29.75
C TRP A 11 8.14 -25.92 28.56
N ASP A 12 7.34 -26.45 27.63
CA ASP A 12 7.81 -27.13 26.41
C ASP A 12 8.90 -28.21 26.73
N GLU A 13 9.98 -28.29 25.97
CA GLU A 13 11.03 -29.30 26.12
C GLU A 13 11.95 -29.10 27.35
N GLU A 14 11.88 -27.94 28.07
CA GLU A 14 12.74 -27.63 29.23
C GLU A 14 11.94 -27.55 30.54
N LEU A 15 11.50 -28.68 31.05
CA LEU A 15 10.84 -28.77 32.33
C LEU A 15 11.79 -28.38 33.48
N PRO A 16 11.47 -27.37 34.31
CA PRO A 16 12.26 -27.03 35.49
C PRO A 16 12.38 -28.23 36.44
N ALA A 17 13.53 -28.46 37.05
CA ALA A 17 13.71 -29.57 37.99
C ALA A 17 12.68 -29.59 39.14
N THR A 18 12.06 -28.43 39.43
CA THR A 18 11.02 -28.26 40.46
C THR A 18 9.64 -27.99 39.86
N TRP A 19 9.37 -28.44 38.64
CA TRP A 19 8.15 -28.14 37.93
C TRP A 19 6.85 -28.46 38.68
N VAL A 20 6.82 -29.56 39.44
CA VAL A 20 5.66 -29.96 40.26
C VAL A 20 5.29 -28.87 41.28
N LYS A 21 6.32 -28.28 41.92
CA LYS A 21 6.14 -27.19 42.89
C LYS A 21 5.75 -25.90 42.18
N ALA A 22 6.38 -25.60 41.04
CA ALA A 22 6.05 -24.40 40.24
C ALA A 22 4.61 -24.48 39.72
N LEU A 23 4.16 -25.61 39.19
CA LEU A 23 2.79 -25.83 38.77
C LEU A 23 1.82 -25.67 39.94
N GLY A 24 2.12 -26.19 41.14
CA GLY A 24 1.31 -25.99 42.33
C GLY A 24 1.13 -24.53 42.70
N VAL A 25 2.19 -23.72 42.58
CA VAL A 25 2.11 -22.25 42.82
C VAL A 25 1.23 -21.58 41.76
N LEU A 26 1.36 -21.94 40.48
CA LEU A 26 0.51 -21.41 39.40
C LEU A 26 -0.96 -21.73 39.64
N MET A 27 -1.28 -22.98 40.05
CA MET A 27 -2.65 -23.37 40.37
C MET A 27 -3.23 -22.63 41.58
N THR A 28 -2.38 -22.31 42.55
CA THR A 28 -2.80 -21.50 43.71
C THR A 28 -3.11 -20.05 43.30
N LYS A 29 -2.27 -19.48 42.43
CA LYS A 29 -2.52 -18.13 41.89
C LYS A 29 -3.77 -18.10 41.02
N LEU A 30 -4.01 -19.12 40.17
CA LEU A 30 -5.22 -19.20 39.37
C LEU A 30 -6.47 -19.29 40.23
N ARG A 31 -6.46 -20.05 41.34
CA ARG A 31 -7.58 -20.06 42.27
C ARG A 31 -7.86 -18.68 42.86
N ALA A 32 -6.80 -17.97 43.28
CA ALA A 32 -6.95 -16.62 43.81
C ALA A 32 -7.54 -15.64 42.79
N LEU A 33 -7.11 -15.72 41.52
CA LEU A 33 -7.67 -14.92 40.43
C LEU A 33 -9.17 -15.24 40.19
N LEU A 34 -9.56 -16.52 40.26
CA LEU A 34 -10.97 -16.92 40.16
C LEU A 34 -11.79 -16.35 41.29
N GLU A 35 -11.26 -16.34 42.53
CA GLU A 35 -11.92 -15.71 43.70
C GLU A 35 -12.08 -14.21 43.53
N GLU A 36 -11.10 -13.49 42.99
CA GLU A 36 -11.19 -12.06 42.65
C GLU A 36 -12.30 -11.79 41.62
N CYS A 37 -12.56 -12.76 40.72
CA CYS A 37 -13.66 -12.71 39.74
C CYS A 37 -15.01 -13.15 40.31
N GLY A 38 -15.10 -13.46 41.61
CA GLY A 38 -16.32 -13.92 42.27
C GLY A 38 -16.66 -15.40 42.04
N ILE A 39 -15.67 -16.19 41.61
CA ILE A 39 -15.80 -17.63 41.38
C ILE A 39 -15.02 -18.36 42.47
N ASP A 40 -15.65 -19.26 43.22
CA ASP A 40 -14.97 -20.08 44.21
C ASP A 40 -13.86 -20.92 43.55
N GLY A 41 -12.62 -20.48 43.69
CA GLY A 41 -11.44 -21.09 43.08
C GLY A 41 -11.19 -22.53 43.51
N SER A 42 -11.66 -22.90 44.73
CA SER A 42 -11.47 -24.24 45.25
C SER A 42 -12.40 -25.27 44.61
N THR A 43 -13.59 -24.88 44.28
CA THR A 43 -14.58 -25.72 43.57
C THR A 43 -14.40 -25.66 42.05
N ALA A 44 -14.05 -24.50 41.54
CA ALA A 44 -13.81 -24.29 40.09
C ALA A 44 -12.56 -25.01 39.60
N LEU A 45 -11.45 -24.99 40.37
CA LEU A 45 -10.20 -25.64 39.98
C LEU A 45 -9.84 -26.77 40.95
N THR A 46 -10.35 -27.95 40.69
CA THR A 46 -10.12 -29.14 41.52
C THR A 46 -8.90 -29.95 41.06
N SER A 47 -8.30 -30.67 41.98
CA SER A 47 -7.24 -31.62 41.64
C SER A 47 -7.48 -33.00 42.28
N ALA A 48 -7.48 -34.04 41.46
CA ALA A 48 -7.64 -35.43 41.90
C ALA A 48 -6.82 -36.36 40.99
N PHE A 49 -6.29 -37.42 41.56
CA PHE A 49 -5.57 -38.47 40.80
C PHE A 49 -4.47 -37.97 39.87
N GLY A 50 -3.76 -36.92 40.25
CA GLY A 50 -2.69 -36.34 39.43
C GLY A 50 -3.17 -35.44 38.27
N CYS A 51 -4.46 -35.14 38.21
CA CYS A 51 -5.07 -34.28 37.19
C CYS A 51 -5.61 -32.97 37.80
N TYR A 52 -5.67 -31.93 37.01
CA TYR A 52 -6.44 -30.71 37.27
C TYR A 52 -7.69 -30.69 36.41
N LYS A 53 -8.79 -30.22 36.98
CA LYS A 53 -10.06 -30.00 36.27
C LYS A 53 -10.55 -28.60 36.59
N LEU A 54 -10.74 -27.81 35.55
CA LEU A 54 -11.44 -26.52 35.61
C LEU A 54 -12.92 -26.77 35.31
N SER A 55 -13.80 -26.29 36.18
CA SER A 55 -15.25 -26.36 36.04
C SER A 55 -15.82 -24.97 36.31
N LEU A 56 -16.16 -24.25 35.26
CA LEU A 56 -16.74 -22.91 35.37
C LEU A 56 -18.22 -23.01 35.80
N PRO A 57 -18.79 -21.97 36.45
CA PRO A 57 -20.20 -21.92 36.80
C PRO A 57 -21.13 -22.13 35.61
N VAL A 58 -22.31 -22.69 35.85
CA VAL A 58 -23.33 -22.83 34.82
C VAL A 58 -23.72 -21.45 34.30
N GLY A 59 -23.70 -21.26 32.99
CA GLY A 59 -23.96 -19.97 32.34
C GLY A 59 -22.72 -19.12 32.06
N SER A 60 -21.53 -19.64 32.35
CA SER A 60 -20.28 -18.99 31.89
C SER A 60 -20.26 -18.94 30.36
N TRP A 61 -19.94 -17.77 29.82
CA TRP A 61 -19.80 -17.56 28.39
C TRP A 61 -18.32 -17.53 28.02
N ILE A 62 -17.95 -18.38 27.06
CA ILE A 62 -16.59 -18.46 26.50
C ILE A 62 -16.67 -18.09 25.02
N ASP A 63 -15.93 -17.09 24.60
CA ASP A 63 -16.03 -16.55 23.23
C ASP A 63 -15.62 -17.57 22.16
N VAL A 64 -14.64 -18.42 22.44
CA VAL A 64 -14.21 -19.50 21.52
C VAL A 64 -15.34 -20.53 21.33
N ASP A 65 -15.97 -20.98 22.43
CA ASP A 65 -17.07 -21.94 22.35
C ASP A 65 -18.29 -21.31 21.66
N ALA A 66 -18.59 -20.06 21.99
CA ALA A 66 -19.67 -19.30 21.34
C ALA A 66 -19.44 -19.11 19.84
N ALA A 67 -18.18 -18.95 19.39
CA ALA A 67 -17.86 -18.88 17.97
C ALA A 67 -18.13 -20.22 17.25
N LEU A 68 -17.74 -21.33 17.88
CA LEU A 68 -17.99 -22.67 17.33
C LEU A 68 -19.50 -23.00 17.28
N GLU A 69 -20.24 -22.75 18.35
CA GLU A 69 -21.69 -22.95 18.40
C GLU A 69 -22.43 -22.08 17.37
N ALA A 70 -22.03 -20.82 17.22
CA ALA A 70 -22.62 -19.93 16.22
C ALA A 70 -22.33 -20.44 14.80
N LEU A 71 -21.13 -20.95 14.53
CA LEU A 71 -20.78 -21.55 13.23
C LEU A 71 -21.63 -22.79 12.96
N GLU A 72 -21.82 -23.69 13.92
CA GLU A 72 -22.66 -24.89 13.78
C GLU A 72 -24.12 -24.52 13.48
N ARG A 73 -24.67 -23.50 14.16
CA ARG A 73 -26.03 -23.00 13.87
C ARG A 73 -26.10 -22.38 12.48
N ALA A 74 -25.10 -21.63 12.07
CA ALA A 74 -25.03 -21.02 10.74
C ALA A 74 -25.03 -22.09 9.64
N GLU A 75 -24.19 -23.10 9.76
CA GLU A 75 -24.11 -24.20 8.79
C GLU A 75 -25.39 -25.04 8.75
N SER A 76 -25.99 -25.32 9.92
CA SER A 76 -27.26 -26.02 10.02
C SER A 76 -28.40 -25.22 9.40
N GLY A 77 -28.47 -23.90 9.67
CA GLY A 77 -29.45 -23.01 9.07
C GLY A 77 -29.31 -22.91 7.55
N LEU A 78 -28.05 -22.82 7.05
CA LEU A 78 -27.77 -22.80 5.62
C LEU A 78 -28.24 -24.11 4.94
N ALA A 79 -27.98 -25.28 5.55
CA ALA A 79 -28.40 -26.55 5.06
C ALA A 79 -29.95 -26.76 5.16
N GLY A 80 -30.58 -26.18 6.17
CA GLY A 80 -32.02 -26.22 6.40
C GLY A 80 -32.84 -25.22 5.58
N GLY A 81 -32.19 -24.25 4.94
CA GLY A 81 -32.86 -23.20 4.17
C GLY A 81 -33.24 -21.95 4.99
N ASP A 82 -32.84 -21.88 6.27
CA ASP A 82 -33.09 -20.74 7.16
C ASP A 82 -32.00 -19.69 6.96
N PHE A 83 -31.92 -19.14 5.75
CA PHE A 83 -30.79 -18.29 5.29
C PHE A 83 -30.65 -17.01 6.09
N ALA A 84 -31.73 -16.44 6.61
CA ALA A 84 -31.67 -15.21 7.41
C ALA A 84 -31.00 -15.47 8.77
N GLU A 85 -31.34 -16.57 9.43
CA GLU A 85 -30.73 -17.01 10.68
C GLU A 85 -29.27 -17.42 10.45
N ALA A 86 -29.02 -18.22 9.39
CA ALA A 86 -27.68 -18.63 9.00
C ALA A 86 -26.75 -17.43 8.79
N LYS A 87 -27.22 -16.36 8.13
CA LYS A 87 -26.47 -15.12 7.93
C LYS A 87 -26.10 -14.44 9.26
N ALA A 88 -27.06 -14.34 10.20
CA ALA A 88 -26.85 -13.70 11.48
C ALA A 88 -25.86 -14.47 12.37
N GLU A 89 -26.01 -15.80 12.43
CA GLU A 89 -25.13 -16.67 13.21
C GLU A 89 -23.72 -16.72 12.59
N ALA A 90 -23.60 -16.78 11.28
CA ALA A 90 -22.31 -16.71 10.59
C ALA A 90 -21.57 -15.38 10.85
N ALA A 91 -22.29 -14.25 10.85
CA ALA A 91 -21.71 -12.96 11.20
C ALA A 91 -21.22 -12.93 12.65
N THR A 92 -21.96 -13.56 13.57
CA THR A 92 -21.57 -13.67 14.98
C THR A 92 -20.31 -14.53 15.14
N ALA A 93 -20.26 -15.70 14.51
CA ALA A 93 -19.11 -16.59 14.51
C ALA A 93 -17.86 -15.88 13.96
N ALA A 94 -18.00 -15.20 12.81
CA ALA A 94 -16.91 -14.45 12.21
C ALA A 94 -16.43 -13.29 13.10
N ALA A 95 -17.33 -12.57 13.78
CA ALA A 95 -16.96 -11.48 14.68
C ALA A 95 -16.15 -11.96 15.89
N LEU A 96 -16.50 -13.12 16.44
CA LEU A 96 -15.77 -13.73 17.56
C LEU A 96 -14.42 -14.30 17.10
N ALA A 97 -14.39 -15.05 16.00
CA ALA A 97 -13.19 -15.69 15.48
C ALA A 97 -12.11 -14.70 14.95
N ARG A 98 -12.49 -13.43 14.63
CA ARG A 98 -11.53 -12.38 14.27
C ARG A 98 -10.70 -11.88 15.43
N ARG A 99 -11.10 -12.13 16.67
CA ARG A 99 -10.34 -11.70 17.83
C ARG A 99 -9.06 -12.52 17.93
N ILE A 100 -7.95 -11.82 18.17
CA ILE A 100 -6.67 -12.51 18.36
C ILE A 100 -6.73 -13.31 19.66
N PHE A 101 -6.58 -14.61 19.55
CA PHE A 101 -6.53 -15.49 20.72
C PHE A 101 -5.23 -15.30 21.47
N LEU A 102 -5.30 -14.96 22.77
CA LEU A 102 -4.18 -14.71 23.68
C LEU A 102 -3.08 -13.86 23.04
N PRO A 103 -3.34 -12.56 22.76
CA PRO A 103 -2.35 -11.68 22.14
C PRO A 103 -1.13 -11.54 23.06
N GLY A 104 0.06 -11.73 22.49
CA GLY A 104 1.34 -11.69 23.22
C GLY A 104 1.84 -13.04 23.72
N GLU A 105 1.08 -14.13 23.57
CA GLU A 105 1.51 -15.49 23.89
C GLU A 105 1.84 -16.25 22.59
N ASP A 106 3.02 -16.89 22.55
CA ASP A 106 3.54 -17.56 21.35
C ASP A 106 3.79 -19.08 21.57
N ALA A 107 3.16 -19.66 22.58
CA ALA A 107 3.27 -21.09 22.83
C ALA A 107 2.70 -21.92 21.65
N PRO A 108 3.27 -23.09 21.32
CA PRO A 108 2.82 -23.90 20.18
C PRO A 108 1.32 -24.21 20.18
N TRP A 109 0.73 -24.47 21.35
CA TRP A 109 -0.70 -24.72 21.49
C TRP A 109 -1.57 -23.45 21.24
N VAL A 110 -1.02 -22.25 21.52
CA VAL A 110 -1.69 -20.97 21.19
C VAL A 110 -1.74 -20.80 19.67
N GLU A 111 -0.63 -21.07 19.00
CA GLU A 111 -0.57 -21.00 17.54
C GLU A 111 -1.46 -22.06 16.87
N GLU A 112 -1.57 -23.24 17.46
CA GLU A 112 -2.52 -24.26 16.99
C GLU A 112 -3.96 -23.76 17.15
N LYS A 113 -4.30 -23.19 18.29
CA LYS A 113 -5.65 -22.64 18.52
C LYS A 113 -5.93 -21.44 17.61
N ARG A 114 -4.97 -20.58 17.31
CA ARG A 114 -5.12 -19.50 16.32
C ARG A 114 -5.40 -20.06 14.91
N ARG A 115 -4.74 -21.14 14.51
CA ARG A 115 -5.02 -21.83 13.23
C ARG A 115 -6.43 -22.44 13.20
N GLU A 116 -6.88 -23.04 14.31
CA GLU A 116 -8.26 -23.54 14.43
C GLU A 116 -9.28 -22.40 14.29
N LEU A 117 -9.07 -21.28 15.01
CA LEU A 117 -9.95 -20.12 14.95
C LEU A 117 -9.92 -19.44 13.58
N HIS A 118 -8.77 -19.43 12.89
CA HIS A 118 -8.69 -18.99 11.49
C HIS A 118 -9.58 -19.87 10.58
N ALA A 119 -9.55 -21.19 10.74
CA ALA A 119 -10.41 -22.08 9.98
C ALA A 119 -11.92 -21.85 10.29
N VAL A 120 -12.25 -21.57 11.56
CA VAL A 120 -13.61 -21.15 11.96
C VAL A 120 -14.01 -19.86 11.26
N LEU A 121 -13.13 -18.86 11.24
CA LEU A 121 -13.37 -17.58 10.57
C LEU A 121 -13.65 -17.77 9.08
N VAL A 122 -12.81 -18.53 8.38
CA VAL A 122 -12.99 -18.80 6.95
C VAL A 122 -14.34 -19.45 6.68
N ARG A 123 -14.71 -20.51 7.42
CA ARG A 123 -16.01 -21.19 7.28
C ARG A 123 -17.18 -20.27 7.58
N ALA A 124 -17.08 -19.44 8.63
CA ALA A 124 -18.12 -18.49 8.99
C ALA A 124 -18.34 -17.44 7.89
N VAL A 125 -17.26 -16.89 7.31
CA VAL A 125 -17.36 -15.92 6.22
C VAL A 125 -17.88 -16.56 4.93
N GLU A 126 -17.54 -17.81 4.64
CA GLU A 126 -18.11 -18.58 3.52
C GLU A 126 -19.62 -18.81 3.71
N CYS A 127 -20.05 -19.19 4.93
CA CYS A 127 -21.45 -19.40 5.26
C CYS A 127 -22.23 -18.07 5.15
N ALA A 128 -21.70 -16.96 5.67
CA ALA A 128 -22.31 -15.63 5.57
C ALA A 128 -22.48 -15.20 4.10
N ARG A 129 -21.50 -15.48 3.24
CA ARG A 129 -21.56 -15.22 1.80
C ARG A 129 -22.69 -16.02 1.14
N ASP A 130 -22.74 -17.32 1.39
CA ASP A 130 -23.70 -18.21 0.75
C ASP A 130 -25.12 -17.91 1.23
N ALA A 131 -25.30 -17.64 2.51
CA ALA A 131 -26.57 -17.19 3.08
C ALA A 131 -27.02 -15.84 2.51
N SER A 132 -26.10 -14.87 2.37
CA SER A 132 -26.39 -13.57 1.75
C SER A 132 -26.81 -13.71 0.28
N SER A 133 -26.15 -14.60 -0.47
CA SER A 133 -26.53 -14.90 -1.85
C SER A 133 -27.93 -15.52 -1.93
N ALA A 134 -28.26 -16.42 -1.01
CA ALA A 134 -29.54 -17.10 -0.99
C ALA A 134 -30.72 -16.16 -0.65
N VAL A 135 -30.51 -15.14 0.19
CA VAL A 135 -31.55 -14.13 0.47
C VAL A 135 -31.57 -12.98 -0.55
N GLY A 136 -30.72 -13.04 -1.59
CA GLY A 136 -30.64 -12.00 -2.62
C GLY A 136 -29.86 -10.73 -2.22
N ASP A 137 -29.16 -10.75 -1.09
CA ASP A 137 -28.29 -9.66 -0.65
C ASP A 137 -26.90 -9.79 -1.30
N PHE A 138 -26.86 -9.53 -2.61
CA PHE A 138 -25.65 -9.72 -3.41
C PHE A 138 -24.54 -8.74 -3.03
N ALA A 139 -24.85 -7.58 -2.48
CA ALA A 139 -23.84 -6.63 -2.02
C ALA A 139 -23.04 -7.20 -0.84
N GLU A 140 -23.72 -7.79 0.13
CA GLU A 140 -23.11 -8.50 1.25
C GLU A 140 -22.38 -9.76 0.79
N ALA A 141 -22.95 -10.52 -0.14
CA ALA A 141 -22.31 -11.71 -0.70
C ALA A 141 -20.98 -11.38 -1.38
N VAL A 142 -20.91 -10.29 -2.13
CA VAL A 142 -19.67 -9.78 -2.73
C VAL A 142 -18.66 -9.38 -1.65
N ARG A 143 -19.10 -8.65 -0.63
CA ARG A 143 -18.20 -8.22 0.47
C ARG A 143 -17.59 -9.42 1.20
N TYR A 144 -18.37 -10.42 1.54
CA TYR A 144 -17.88 -11.65 2.16
C TYR A 144 -17.01 -12.48 1.20
N GLY A 145 -17.35 -12.51 -0.09
CA GLY A 145 -16.54 -13.19 -1.11
C GLY A 145 -15.14 -12.59 -1.24
N GLU A 146 -15.02 -11.25 -1.22
CA GLU A 146 -13.73 -10.56 -1.19
C GLU A 146 -12.93 -10.86 0.10
N GLU A 147 -13.64 -11.04 1.22
CA GLU A 147 -12.99 -11.41 2.47
C GLU A 147 -12.46 -12.84 2.46
N VAL A 148 -13.20 -13.81 1.90
CA VAL A 148 -12.72 -15.20 1.73
C VAL A 148 -11.44 -15.23 0.91
N ILE A 149 -11.38 -14.51 -0.20
CA ILE A 149 -10.16 -14.44 -1.03
C ILE A 149 -8.99 -13.82 -0.28
N ARG A 150 -9.24 -12.84 0.60
CA ARG A 150 -8.20 -12.23 1.44
C ARG A 150 -7.65 -13.19 2.49
N LEU A 151 -8.53 -13.99 3.10
CA LEU A 151 -8.17 -14.99 4.11
C LEU A 151 -7.46 -16.21 3.49
N GLU A 152 -7.94 -16.67 2.31
CA GLU A 152 -7.47 -17.88 1.62
C GLU A 152 -7.24 -17.59 0.12
N PRO A 153 -6.19 -16.86 -0.24
CA PRO A 153 -5.97 -16.41 -1.62
C PRO A 153 -5.72 -17.53 -2.63
N PHE A 154 -5.28 -18.71 -2.18
CA PHE A 154 -5.07 -19.89 -3.03
C PHE A 154 -6.33 -20.76 -3.19
N ARG A 155 -7.42 -20.41 -2.52
CA ARG A 155 -8.65 -21.19 -2.54
C ARG A 155 -9.54 -20.79 -3.71
N GLU A 156 -9.43 -21.50 -4.81
CA GLU A 156 -10.13 -21.20 -6.06
C GLU A 156 -11.66 -21.13 -5.93
N SER A 157 -12.25 -21.91 -5.01
CA SER A 157 -13.70 -21.86 -4.73
C SER A 157 -14.15 -20.46 -4.27
N GLY A 158 -13.30 -19.70 -3.60
CA GLY A 158 -13.57 -18.31 -3.21
C GLY A 158 -13.78 -17.41 -4.41
N TYR A 159 -12.89 -17.47 -5.39
CA TYR A 159 -12.99 -16.70 -6.64
C TYR A 159 -14.24 -17.12 -7.43
N ARG A 160 -14.50 -18.42 -7.56
CA ARG A 160 -15.67 -18.93 -8.26
C ARG A 160 -16.97 -18.38 -7.68
N ARG A 161 -17.14 -18.45 -6.36
CA ARG A 161 -18.33 -17.95 -5.67
C ARG A 161 -18.47 -16.43 -5.76
N LEU A 162 -17.36 -15.69 -5.76
CA LEU A 162 -17.38 -14.24 -5.96
C LEU A 162 -17.84 -13.89 -7.39
N MET A 163 -17.37 -14.63 -8.40
CA MET A 163 -17.84 -14.46 -9.79
C MET A 163 -19.34 -14.74 -9.91
N GLU A 164 -19.85 -15.80 -9.28
CA GLU A 164 -21.27 -16.13 -9.22
C GLU A 164 -22.08 -15.00 -8.54
N ALA A 165 -21.60 -14.44 -7.42
CA ALA A 165 -22.23 -13.34 -6.71
C ALA A 165 -22.29 -12.06 -7.56
N HIS A 166 -21.20 -11.68 -8.25
CA HIS A 166 -21.20 -10.54 -9.16
C HIS A 166 -22.16 -10.74 -10.35
N THR A 167 -22.23 -11.95 -10.89
CA THR A 167 -23.14 -12.28 -11.99
C THR A 167 -24.60 -12.17 -11.53
N ALA A 168 -24.91 -12.69 -10.35
CA ALA A 168 -26.25 -12.59 -9.75
C ALA A 168 -26.63 -11.14 -9.40
N ALA A 169 -25.65 -10.31 -9.03
CA ALA A 169 -25.82 -8.86 -8.84
C ALA A 169 -26.02 -8.07 -10.15
N GLY A 170 -25.98 -8.71 -11.31
CA GLY A 170 -26.09 -8.05 -12.61
C GLY A 170 -24.80 -7.35 -13.07
N ASN A 171 -23.64 -7.70 -12.52
CA ASN A 171 -22.33 -7.11 -12.80
C ASN A 171 -21.36 -8.11 -13.48
N PRO A 172 -21.66 -8.63 -14.69
CA PRO A 172 -20.82 -9.64 -15.33
C PRO A 172 -19.40 -9.15 -15.62
N ALA A 173 -19.20 -7.87 -15.87
CA ALA A 173 -17.87 -7.30 -16.09
C ALA A 173 -16.98 -7.43 -14.84
N GLU A 174 -17.53 -7.28 -13.63
CA GLU A 174 -16.79 -7.49 -12.38
C GLU A 174 -16.48 -8.98 -12.18
N ALA A 175 -17.39 -9.88 -12.52
CA ALA A 175 -17.13 -11.33 -12.50
C ALA A 175 -15.93 -11.70 -13.40
N LEU A 176 -15.83 -11.13 -14.60
CA LEU A 176 -14.67 -11.32 -15.49
C LEU A 176 -13.37 -10.77 -14.90
N ARG A 177 -13.43 -9.65 -14.19
CA ARG A 177 -12.25 -9.10 -13.48
C ARG A 177 -11.78 -10.01 -12.33
N VAL A 178 -12.71 -10.62 -11.61
CA VAL A 178 -12.39 -11.61 -10.56
C VAL A 178 -11.68 -12.82 -11.18
N TYR A 179 -12.17 -13.32 -12.32
CA TYR A 179 -11.51 -14.41 -13.05
C TYR A 179 -10.06 -14.04 -13.43
N GLU A 180 -9.87 -12.86 -14.03
CA GLU A 180 -8.53 -12.41 -14.44
C GLU A 180 -7.59 -12.21 -13.23
N ARG A 181 -8.12 -11.79 -12.08
CA ARG A 181 -7.37 -11.72 -10.83
C ARG A 181 -6.92 -13.10 -10.37
N CYS A 182 -7.83 -14.08 -10.36
CA CYS A 182 -7.51 -15.47 -10.02
C CYS A 182 -6.44 -16.04 -10.95
N ARG A 183 -6.65 -15.89 -12.26
CA ARG A 183 -5.74 -16.41 -13.29
C ARG A 183 -4.33 -15.87 -13.14
N ARG A 184 -4.19 -14.54 -12.92
CA ARG A 184 -2.89 -13.91 -12.70
C ARG A 184 -2.26 -14.40 -11.40
N PHE A 185 -3.02 -14.39 -10.31
CA PHE A 185 -2.52 -14.81 -9.01
C PHE A 185 -1.98 -16.24 -9.04
N LEU A 186 -2.73 -17.20 -9.62
CA LEU A 186 -2.29 -18.59 -9.73
C LEU A 186 -1.07 -18.75 -10.67
N ALA A 187 -1.02 -17.98 -11.77
CA ALA A 187 0.11 -17.99 -12.67
C ALA A 187 1.37 -17.43 -12.01
N ASP A 188 1.25 -16.32 -11.28
CA ASP A 188 2.38 -15.61 -10.66
C ASP A 188 2.91 -16.35 -9.43
N GLU A 189 2.04 -16.93 -8.60
CA GLU A 189 2.43 -17.56 -7.34
C GLU A 189 2.73 -19.06 -7.44
N LEU A 190 2.05 -19.77 -8.36
CA LEU A 190 2.13 -21.23 -8.47
C LEU A 190 2.56 -21.72 -9.85
N GLY A 191 2.65 -20.83 -10.86
CA GLY A 191 2.84 -21.23 -12.27
C GLY A 191 1.68 -22.05 -12.81
N ALA A 192 0.48 -21.95 -12.20
CA ALA A 192 -0.69 -22.76 -12.49
C ALA A 192 -1.77 -21.97 -13.24
N TYR A 193 -2.69 -22.70 -13.86
CA TYR A 193 -3.89 -22.13 -14.48
C TYR A 193 -5.13 -22.42 -13.62
N PRO A 194 -6.19 -21.58 -13.68
CA PRO A 194 -7.43 -21.82 -12.98
C PRO A 194 -8.04 -23.19 -13.31
N SER A 195 -8.72 -23.78 -12.32
CA SER A 195 -9.38 -25.07 -12.47
C SER A 195 -10.49 -25.07 -13.52
N PRO A 196 -10.87 -26.24 -14.05
CA PRO A 196 -12.00 -26.37 -15.00
C PRO A 196 -13.31 -25.80 -14.48
N GLU A 197 -13.51 -25.79 -13.16
CA GLU A 197 -14.71 -25.28 -12.48
C GLU A 197 -14.80 -23.76 -12.60
N ILE A 198 -13.70 -23.02 -12.40
CA ILE A 198 -13.64 -21.57 -12.62
C ILE A 198 -13.79 -21.24 -14.10
N GLU A 199 -13.12 -22.00 -14.97
CA GLU A 199 -13.22 -21.84 -16.41
C GLU A 199 -14.67 -22.04 -16.92
N ALA A 200 -15.45 -22.91 -16.28
CA ALA A 200 -16.85 -23.11 -16.61
C ALA A 200 -17.67 -21.85 -16.30
N VAL A 201 -17.50 -21.29 -15.09
CA VAL A 201 -18.19 -20.06 -14.69
C VAL A 201 -17.77 -18.88 -15.60
N TYR A 202 -16.49 -18.75 -15.93
CA TYR A 202 -16.01 -17.73 -16.87
C TYR A 202 -16.72 -17.79 -18.22
N ARG A 203 -16.85 -19.01 -18.79
CA ARG A 203 -17.55 -19.22 -20.07
C ARG A 203 -19.04 -18.88 -19.98
N ASP A 204 -19.68 -19.18 -18.84
CA ASP A 204 -21.09 -18.87 -18.65
C ASP A 204 -21.33 -17.36 -18.49
N VAL A 205 -20.45 -16.64 -17.80
CA VAL A 205 -20.48 -15.17 -17.70
C VAL A 205 -20.33 -14.51 -19.08
N LEU A 206 -19.41 -15.02 -19.92
CA LEU A 206 -19.24 -14.52 -21.31
C LEU A 206 -20.50 -14.75 -22.17
N ARG A 207 -21.21 -15.86 -22.00
CA ARG A 207 -22.48 -16.12 -22.72
C ARG A 207 -23.56 -15.12 -22.33
N VAL A 208 -23.69 -14.81 -21.02
CA VAL A 208 -24.65 -13.83 -20.52
C VAL A 208 -24.34 -12.44 -21.07
N GLU A 209 -23.07 -12.02 -21.08
CA GLU A 209 -22.67 -10.71 -21.61
C GLU A 209 -22.94 -10.60 -23.12
N ASN A 210 -22.65 -11.64 -23.90
CA ASN A 210 -22.89 -11.65 -25.34
C ASN A 210 -24.40 -11.63 -25.67
N ALA A 211 -25.21 -12.39 -24.95
CA ALA A 211 -26.66 -12.38 -25.11
C ALA A 211 -27.26 -10.99 -24.78
N THR A 212 -26.69 -10.29 -23.81
CA THR A 212 -27.10 -8.93 -23.45
C THR A 212 -26.72 -7.93 -24.56
N LYS A 213 -25.53 -8.06 -25.16
CA LYS A 213 -25.11 -7.22 -26.31
C LYS A 213 -25.99 -7.46 -27.53
N GLU A 214 -26.28 -8.71 -27.88
CA GLU A 214 -27.18 -9.04 -29.00
C GLU A 214 -28.60 -8.51 -28.79
N SER A 215 -29.11 -8.50 -27.56
CA SER A 215 -30.44 -7.95 -27.23
C SER A 215 -30.50 -6.43 -27.28
N VAL A 216 -29.36 -5.74 -27.08
CA VAL A 216 -29.24 -4.28 -27.22
C VAL A 216 -29.13 -3.89 -28.69
N ASP A 217 -28.35 -4.63 -29.48
CA ASP A 217 -28.21 -4.40 -30.92
C ASP A 217 -29.49 -4.76 -31.70
N ALA A 218 -30.29 -5.73 -31.23
CA ALA A 218 -31.59 -6.06 -31.81
C ALA A 218 -32.68 -5.02 -31.55
N ARG A 219 -32.47 -4.06 -30.67
CA ARG A 219 -33.33 -2.87 -30.43
C ARG A 219 -32.82 -1.66 -31.21
N GLY A 220 -32.56 -1.81 -32.48
CA GLY A 220 -32.36 -0.69 -33.40
C GLY A 220 -33.58 0.24 -33.43
N PRO A 221 -33.41 1.53 -33.74
CA PRO A 221 -34.51 2.49 -33.69
C PRO A 221 -35.65 2.06 -34.59
N PRO A 222 -36.92 2.27 -34.20
CA PRO A 222 -38.07 1.80 -34.94
C PRO A 222 -38.07 2.34 -36.35
N SER A 223 -38.01 1.48 -37.33
CA SER A 223 -38.16 1.80 -38.74
C SER A 223 -39.59 2.24 -39.00
N ASN A 224 -39.80 3.54 -39.14
CA ASN A 224 -41.08 4.12 -39.53
C ASN A 224 -41.26 3.98 -41.05
N ARG A 225 -41.91 2.90 -41.48
CA ARG A 225 -42.50 2.78 -42.80
C ARG A 225 -43.86 3.45 -42.81
N SER A 226 -43.98 4.63 -43.41
CA SER A 226 -45.15 4.94 -44.27
C SER A 226 -45.16 6.39 -44.77
N ARG A 227 -45.20 6.43 -46.06
CA ARG A 227 -45.88 7.24 -47.08
C ARG A 227 -45.22 8.52 -47.59
N PRO A 228 -45.16 8.61 -48.94
CA PRO A 228 -44.60 9.76 -49.63
C PRO A 228 -45.67 10.77 -49.93
N GLN A 229 -45.54 11.97 -49.35
CA GLN A 229 -46.09 13.20 -49.95
C GLN A 229 -45.66 14.45 -49.19
N GLN A 230 -45.11 15.36 -49.93
CA GLN A 230 -44.74 16.76 -49.58
C GLN A 230 -43.22 17.04 -49.52
N ARG A 231 -42.60 16.87 -50.67
CA ARG A 231 -41.36 17.56 -50.99
C ARG A 231 -41.67 18.89 -51.67
N LYS A 232 -41.82 19.98 -50.95
CA LYS A 232 -41.63 21.35 -51.51
C LYS A 232 -41.53 22.47 -50.46
N THR A 233 -41.71 22.20 -49.15
CA THR A 233 -41.72 23.29 -48.17
C THR A 233 -40.53 23.24 -47.17
N VAL A 234 -39.68 22.21 -47.25
CA VAL A 234 -38.57 22.01 -46.27
C VAL A 234 -37.27 22.70 -46.71
N LEU A 235 -37.08 23.02 -47.99
CA LEU A 235 -35.85 23.64 -48.49
C LEU A 235 -35.65 25.11 -48.13
N ILE A 236 -36.72 25.83 -47.76
CA ILE A 236 -36.62 27.25 -47.37
C ILE A 236 -36.31 27.40 -45.88
N ALA A 237 -36.76 26.47 -45.05
CA ALA A 237 -36.50 26.50 -43.60
C ALA A 237 -35.05 26.10 -43.23
N VAL A 238 -34.42 25.22 -44.00
CA VAL A 238 -33.02 24.81 -43.77
C VAL A 238 -32.02 25.90 -44.16
N GLY A 239 -32.35 26.72 -45.20
CA GLY A 239 -31.51 27.85 -45.61
C GLY A 239 -31.45 28.98 -44.57
N VAL A 240 -32.57 29.27 -43.90
CA VAL A 240 -32.66 30.34 -42.87
C VAL A 240 -31.95 29.92 -41.58
N LEU A 241 -32.03 28.64 -41.20
CA LEU A 241 -31.31 28.12 -40.02
C LEU A 241 -29.80 28.04 -40.23
N LEU A 242 -29.31 27.77 -41.44
CA LEU A 242 -27.88 27.78 -41.76
C LEU A 242 -27.28 29.18 -41.74
N VAL A 243 -28.01 30.21 -42.22
CA VAL A 243 -27.55 31.60 -42.18
C VAL A 243 -27.56 32.13 -40.75
N ALA A 244 -28.56 31.77 -39.94
CA ALA A 244 -28.61 32.13 -38.51
C ALA A 244 -27.49 31.42 -37.70
N GLY A 245 -27.17 30.17 -38.01
CA GLY A 245 -26.07 29.43 -37.38
C GLY A 245 -24.69 30.01 -37.71
N ILE A 246 -24.47 30.45 -38.95
CA ILE A 246 -23.22 31.11 -39.36
C ILE A 246 -23.09 32.52 -38.76
N ALA A 247 -24.18 33.27 -38.65
CA ALA A 247 -24.16 34.58 -38.01
C ALA A 247 -23.87 34.48 -36.48
N LEU A 248 -24.39 33.46 -35.81
CA LEU A 248 -24.05 33.15 -34.39
C LEU A 248 -22.61 32.68 -34.21
N ALA A 249 -22.06 31.90 -35.16
CA ALA A 249 -20.68 31.46 -35.12
C ALA A 249 -19.68 32.59 -35.40
N ILE A 250 -20.02 33.54 -36.28
CA ILE A 250 -19.18 34.72 -36.56
C ILE A 250 -19.29 35.76 -35.43
N GLY A 251 -20.43 35.87 -34.77
CA GLY A 251 -20.60 36.70 -33.56
C GLY A 251 -19.84 36.19 -32.36
N ALA A 252 -19.67 34.85 -32.26
CA ALA A 252 -18.87 34.22 -31.21
C ALA A 252 -17.34 34.28 -31.46
N LEU A 253 -16.90 34.53 -32.69
CA LEU A 253 -15.49 34.68 -33.06
C LEU A 253 -15.00 36.15 -33.00
N SER A 254 -15.88 37.11 -32.88
CA SER A 254 -15.54 38.55 -32.82
C SER A 254 -15.72 39.20 -31.45
N SER A 255 -16.31 38.51 -30.47
CA SER A 255 -16.24 38.96 -29.10
C SER A 255 -14.85 38.64 -28.56
N GLY A 256 -14.04 39.65 -28.39
CA GLY A 256 -12.73 39.54 -27.74
C GLY A 256 -12.86 38.73 -26.47
N ARG A 257 -12.05 37.70 -26.35
CA ARG A 257 -11.87 36.94 -25.12
C ARG A 257 -11.36 37.88 -24.03
N ASP A 258 -12.23 38.53 -23.32
CA ASP A 258 -12.02 38.71 -21.91
C ASP A 258 -12.11 37.30 -21.32
N ALA A 259 -10.96 36.69 -21.16
CA ALA A 259 -10.84 35.46 -20.41
C ALA A 259 -11.22 35.78 -18.96
N SER A 260 -12.53 35.72 -18.68
CA SER A 260 -12.99 35.63 -17.31
C SER A 260 -12.24 34.43 -16.71
N ALA A 261 -11.21 34.71 -15.89
CA ALA A 261 -10.40 33.70 -15.23
C ALA A 261 -11.36 32.76 -14.53
N ALA A 262 -11.40 31.49 -15.02
CA ALA A 262 -12.29 30.49 -14.49
C ALA A 262 -12.10 30.45 -12.97
N LYS A 263 -13.19 30.44 -12.22
CA LYS A 263 -13.14 30.52 -10.76
C LYS A 263 -12.37 29.29 -10.24
N LEU A 264 -11.26 29.50 -9.49
CA LEU A 264 -10.52 28.41 -8.86
C LEU A 264 -11.51 27.50 -8.10
N GLN A 265 -11.46 26.21 -8.37
CA GLN A 265 -12.23 25.20 -7.69
C GLN A 265 -11.33 24.47 -6.72
N THR A 266 -11.65 24.51 -5.43
CA THR A 266 -11.00 23.70 -4.40
C THR A 266 -11.57 22.28 -4.41
N LEU A 267 -10.84 21.35 -3.83
CA LEU A 267 -11.32 20.00 -3.57
C LEU A 267 -12.17 20.04 -2.31
N GLU A 268 -13.47 19.86 -2.46
CA GLU A 268 -14.42 19.77 -1.37
C GLU A 268 -14.50 18.32 -0.87
N SER A 269 -13.52 17.92 -0.06
CA SER A 269 -13.45 16.60 0.52
C SER A 269 -12.96 16.71 1.95
N GLU A 270 -13.60 16.00 2.87
CA GLU A 270 -13.15 15.89 4.28
C GLU A 270 -11.73 15.31 4.41
N ARG A 271 -11.21 14.70 3.33
CA ARG A 271 -9.86 14.14 3.28
C ARG A 271 -8.80 15.16 2.89
N CYS A 272 -9.22 16.34 2.37
CA CYS A 272 -8.31 17.38 1.91
C CYS A 272 -8.33 18.56 2.87
N SER A 273 -7.16 19.17 3.07
CA SER A 273 -7.01 20.37 3.90
C SER A 273 -7.77 21.57 3.27
N SER A 274 -7.93 22.63 4.04
CA SER A 274 -8.22 23.95 3.48
C SER A 274 -7.12 24.37 2.50
N LEU A 275 -7.44 25.34 1.63
CA LEU A 275 -6.49 25.91 0.67
C LEU A 275 -5.38 26.69 1.39
N HIS A 276 -4.13 26.33 1.10
CA HIS A 276 -2.94 27.07 1.49
C HIS A 276 -2.48 27.95 0.32
N ASP A 277 -2.68 29.27 0.40
CA ASP A 277 -2.34 30.25 -0.66
C ASP A 277 -1.48 31.42 -0.18
N GLY A 278 -1.04 31.35 1.08
CA GLY A 278 -0.27 32.39 1.74
C GLY A 278 -1.03 33.67 2.05
N GLY A 279 -2.36 33.69 1.87
CA GLY A 279 -3.22 34.86 2.14
C GLY A 279 -2.98 36.06 1.21
N LYS A 280 -2.30 35.86 0.06
CA LYS A 280 -1.84 36.94 -0.84
C LYS A 280 -2.69 37.07 -2.12
N GLY A 281 -3.92 36.63 -2.08
CA GLY A 281 -4.85 36.70 -3.19
C GLY A 281 -5.11 35.34 -3.83
N ARG A 282 -6.10 35.31 -4.71
CA ARG A 282 -6.62 34.08 -5.28
C ARG A 282 -5.60 33.38 -6.20
N PRO A 283 -5.34 32.07 -6.03
CA PRO A 283 -4.52 31.31 -6.94
C PRO A 283 -5.15 31.14 -8.33
N ASP A 284 -4.32 31.02 -9.35
CA ASP A 284 -4.70 30.69 -10.73
C ASP A 284 -4.86 29.18 -10.91
N ALA A 285 -4.12 28.39 -10.13
CA ALA A 285 -4.09 26.94 -10.21
C ALA A 285 -3.88 26.29 -8.83
N LEU A 286 -4.29 25.02 -8.73
CA LEU A 286 -4.18 24.20 -7.53
C LEU A 286 -3.14 23.10 -7.75
N ILE A 287 -2.21 22.99 -6.79
CA ILE A 287 -1.34 21.82 -6.62
C ILE A 287 -1.89 21.00 -5.47
N VAL A 288 -1.88 19.69 -5.62
CA VAL A 288 -2.30 18.76 -4.57
C VAL A 288 -1.07 18.02 -4.04
N ALA A 289 -0.94 17.90 -2.72
CA ALA A 289 -0.07 16.93 -2.08
C ALA A 289 -0.90 15.73 -1.62
N ASP A 290 -0.61 14.54 -2.13
CA ASP A 290 -1.36 13.31 -1.83
C ASP A 290 -0.49 12.39 -0.98
N LEU A 291 -0.81 12.29 0.31
CA LEU A 291 0.06 11.69 1.34
C LEU A 291 -0.78 10.99 2.43
N PRO A 292 -0.30 9.91 3.05
CA PRO A 292 -0.97 9.31 4.19
C PRO A 292 -0.81 10.18 5.44
N LEU A 293 -1.92 10.68 6.00
CA LEU A 293 -1.94 11.55 7.17
C LEU A 293 -2.53 10.81 8.38
N GLN A 294 -1.86 9.76 8.83
CA GLN A 294 -2.34 8.91 9.92
C GLN A 294 -1.22 8.55 10.91
N PRO A 295 -1.54 8.13 12.15
CA PRO A 295 -0.56 7.67 13.12
C PRO A 295 0.39 6.62 12.52
N GLY A 296 1.66 6.62 12.92
CA GLY A 296 2.70 5.72 12.42
C GLY A 296 3.53 6.29 11.26
N VAL A 297 2.95 7.12 10.39
CA VAL A 297 3.70 7.81 9.31
C VAL A 297 3.53 9.32 9.35
N LEU A 298 2.66 9.84 10.22
CA LEU A 298 2.30 11.25 10.29
C LEU A 298 3.52 12.18 10.47
N ASP A 299 4.46 11.83 11.32
CA ASP A 299 5.65 12.67 11.56
C ASP A 299 6.46 12.87 10.27
N THR A 300 6.59 11.80 9.46
CA THR A 300 7.28 11.88 8.17
C THR A 300 6.50 12.70 7.17
N THR A 301 5.21 12.39 6.99
CA THR A 301 4.38 13.04 5.97
C THR A 301 4.07 14.48 6.34
N GLN A 302 3.91 14.81 7.62
CA GLN A 302 3.81 16.20 8.07
C GLN A 302 5.11 16.98 7.77
N SER A 303 6.28 16.38 8.02
CA SER A 303 7.57 16.99 7.67
C SER A 303 7.70 17.22 6.15
N MET A 304 7.10 16.36 5.33
CA MET A 304 7.02 16.56 3.87
C MET A 304 6.10 17.74 3.52
N VAL A 305 4.93 17.84 4.14
CA VAL A 305 4.00 18.98 3.96
C VAL A 305 4.66 20.29 4.35
N ASP A 306 5.34 20.32 5.49
CA ASP A 306 6.05 21.51 5.98
C ASP A 306 7.17 21.92 5.01
N ALA A 307 7.89 20.95 4.45
CA ALA A 307 8.94 21.18 3.47
C ALA A 307 8.40 21.75 2.14
N MET A 308 7.28 21.20 1.63
CA MET A 308 6.60 21.73 0.44
C MET A 308 6.04 23.13 0.67
N THR A 309 5.45 23.37 1.83
CA THR A 309 4.93 24.69 2.22
C THR A 309 6.04 25.73 2.30
N LEU A 310 7.21 25.37 2.86
CA LEU A 310 8.36 26.25 2.88
C LEU A 310 8.87 26.63 1.47
N VAL A 311 8.82 25.69 0.52
CA VAL A 311 9.16 25.99 -0.89
C VAL A 311 8.17 27.01 -1.48
N LEU A 312 6.86 26.82 -1.27
CA LEU A 312 5.84 27.73 -1.74
C LEU A 312 6.00 29.14 -1.15
N GLU A 313 6.22 29.25 0.15
CA GLU A 313 6.47 30.52 0.83
C GLU A 313 7.71 31.25 0.30
N ARG A 314 8.81 30.53 0.11
CA ARG A 314 10.04 31.10 -0.47
C ARG A 314 9.85 31.61 -1.89
N ARG A 315 8.84 31.10 -2.61
CA ARG A 315 8.43 31.55 -3.95
C ARG A 315 7.23 32.50 -3.93
N ASP A 316 6.80 32.97 -2.76
CA ASP A 316 5.62 33.82 -2.59
C ASP A 316 4.37 33.21 -3.25
N TYR A 317 4.22 31.89 -3.16
CA TYR A 317 3.14 31.09 -3.80
C TYR A 317 3.04 31.35 -5.32
N LYS A 318 4.19 31.53 -6.00
CA LYS A 318 4.28 31.80 -7.43
C LYS A 318 5.07 30.73 -8.19
N ALA A 319 4.58 30.39 -9.37
CA ALA A 319 5.24 29.60 -10.38
C ALA A 319 5.31 30.44 -11.68
N GLY A 320 6.38 31.24 -11.83
CA GLY A 320 6.48 32.23 -12.89
C GLY A 320 5.41 33.32 -12.76
N LYS A 321 4.56 33.45 -13.78
CA LYS A 321 3.44 34.40 -13.79
C LYS A 321 2.19 33.90 -13.04
N TYR A 322 2.13 32.59 -12.72
CA TYR A 322 0.97 31.97 -12.08
C TYR A 322 1.08 31.99 -10.55
N ARG A 323 -0.02 32.31 -9.89
CA ARG A 323 -0.19 32.05 -8.46
C ARG A 323 -0.69 30.64 -8.26
N VAL A 324 -0.16 29.93 -7.28
CA VAL A 324 -0.54 28.55 -7.00
C VAL A 324 -1.00 28.40 -5.56
N GLY A 325 -2.03 27.60 -5.36
CA GLY A 325 -2.47 27.14 -4.05
C GLY A 325 -2.10 25.68 -3.83
N LEU A 326 -2.02 25.25 -2.58
CA LEU A 326 -1.80 23.88 -2.16
C LEU A 326 -2.99 23.37 -1.36
N GLN A 327 -3.46 22.17 -1.67
CA GLN A 327 -4.27 21.36 -0.77
C GLN A 327 -3.55 20.05 -0.49
N VAL A 328 -3.58 19.62 0.77
CA VAL A 328 -3.00 18.35 1.20
C VAL A 328 -4.14 17.38 1.41
N CYS A 329 -4.12 16.25 0.70
CA CYS A 329 -5.14 15.23 0.76
C CYS A 329 -4.59 13.92 1.34
N ASN A 330 -5.40 13.24 2.15
CA ASN A 330 -5.07 11.97 2.78
C ASN A 330 -5.42 10.82 1.84
N ASP A 331 -4.44 9.95 1.52
CA ASP A 331 -4.60 8.75 0.70
C ASP A 331 -4.69 7.45 1.51
N ALA A 332 -4.70 7.56 2.85
CA ALA A 332 -4.78 6.44 3.77
C ALA A 332 -6.21 6.09 4.18
N ALA A 333 -6.42 4.82 4.57
CA ALA A 333 -7.64 4.37 5.26
C ALA A 333 -7.66 4.80 6.73
N ARG A 334 -8.86 4.74 7.36
CA ARG A 334 -9.01 5.09 8.79
C ARG A 334 -8.28 4.14 9.74
N ASP A 335 -7.90 2.93 9.29
CA ASP A 335 -7.44 1.82 10.12
C ASP A 335 -5.94 1.50 9.98
N ASN A 336 -5.07 2.50 10.03
CA ASN A 336 -3.60 2.36 9.99
C ASN A 336 -3.00 1.76 8.72
N VAL A 337 -3.74 1.66 7.62
CA VAL A 337 -3.21 1.23 6.32
C VAL A 337 -2.57 2.44 5.62
N VAL A 338 -1.28 2.34 5.30
CA VAL A 338 -0.49 3.43 4.68
C VAL A 338 -0.94 3.77 3.26
N ALA A 339 -1.67 2.87 2.58
CA ALA A 339 -2.29 3.11 1.27
C ALA A 339 -3.61 2.35 1.20
N ASP A 340 -4.71 3.08 1.03
CA ASP A 340 -6.01 2.47 0.78
C ASP A 340 -6.36 2.58 -0.72
N PRO A 341 -6.47 1.44 -1.44
CA PRO A 341 -6.75 1.46 -2.87
C PRO A 341 -8.00 2.25 -3.26
N HIS A 342 -9.05 2.17 -2.46
CA HIS A 342 -10.29 2.92 -2.73
C HIS A 342 -10.10 4.41 -2.58
N THR A 343 -9.39 4.84 -1.55
CA THR A 343 -9.04 6.24 -1.32
C THR A 343 -8.11 6.77 -2.41
N CYS A 344 -7.06 6.02 -2.79
CA CYS A 344 -6.14 6.39 -3.87
C CYS A 344 -6.91 6.65 -5.19
N VAL A 345 -7.83 5.74 -5.56
CA VAL A 345 -8.66 5.87 -6.77
C VAL A 345 -9.63 7.05 -6.67
N ALA A 346 -10.30 7.22 -5.53
CA ALA A 346 -11.25 8.33 -5.32
C ALA A 346 -10.55 9.68 -5.40
N ASN A 347 -9.38 9.81 -4.77
CA ASN A 347 -8.53 11.00 -4.82
C ASN A 347 -8.12 11.32 -6.26
N ALA A 348 -7.57 10.35 -7.00
CA ALA A 348 -7.16 10.55 -8.39
C ALA A 348 -8.32 10.99 -9.29
N ARG A 349 -9.51 10.42 -9.12
CA ARG A 349 -10.72 10.85 -9.86
C ARG A 349 -11.12 12.28 -9.53
N ALA A 350 -11.08 12.66 -8.24
CA ALA A 350 -11.37 14.03 -7.82
C ALA A 350 -10.38 15.03 -8.40
N TYR A 351 -9.07 14.71 -8.38
CA TYR A 351 -8.02 15.56 -8.97
C TYR A 351 -8.17 15.68 -10.48
N GLY A 352 -8.39 14.57 -11.17
CA GLY A 352 -8.60 14.55 -12.62
C GLY A 352 -9.81 15.34 -13.08
N ALA A 353 -10.92 15.25 -12.34
CA ALA A 353 -12.16 15.95 -12.64
C ALA A 353 -12.11 17.45 -12.35
N ASN A 354 -11.27 17.91 -11.40
CA ASN A 354 -11.19 19.33 -11.02
C ASN A 354 -10.24 20.11 -11.97
N PRO A 355 -10.73 20.99 -12.84
CA PRO A 355 -9.92 21.69 -13.84
C PRO A 355 -8.86 22.63 -13.24
N SER A 356 -9.00 23.02 -11.97
CA SER A 356 -8.03 23.86 -11.27
C SER A 356 -6.78 23.08 -10.82
N VAL A 357 -6.86 21.75 -10.69
CA VAL A 357 -5.71 20.91 -10.34
C VAL A 357 -4.77 20.80 -11.53
N ILE A 358 -3.58 21.41 -11.41
CA ILE A 358 -2.59 21.43 -12.49
C ILE A 358 -1.47 20.42 -12.30
N GLY A 359 -1.30 19.91 -11.08
CA GLY A 359 -0.31 18.90 -10.75
C GLY A 359 -0.46 18.32 -9.35
N VAL A 360 0.15 17.16 -9.14
CA VAL A 360 0.14 16.42 -7.88
C VAL A 360 1.58 16.17 -7.43
N VAL A 361 1.90 16.46 -6.16
CA VAL A 361 3.11 15.99 -5.49
C VAL A 361 2.72 14.77 -4.66
N GLY A 362 3.21 13.62 -5.05
CA GLY A 362 2.79 12.33 -4.50
C GLY A 362 2.46 11.31 -5.60
N PRO A 363 1.74 10.24 -5.25
CA PRO A 363 1.43 9.81 -3.88
C PRO A 363 2.65 9.31 -3.11
N PHE A 364 2.47 9.00 -1.82
CA PHE A 364 3.58 8.52 -0.97
C PHE A 364 4.02 7.11 -1.34
N THR A 365 3.07 6.19 -1.53
CA THR A 365 3.35 4.77 -1.82
C THR A 365 3.30 4.46 -3.32
N SER A 366 4.16 3.55 -3.76
CA SER A 366 4.12 3.03 -5.14
C SER A 366 2.81 2.28 -5.45
N THR A 367 2.19 1.65 -4.46
CA THR A 367 0.87 1.01 -4.59
C THR A 367 -0.22 2.02 -4.97
N CYS A 368 -0.26 3.18 -4.33
CA CYS A 368 -1.18 4.26 -4.68
C CYS A 368 -0.84 4.84 -6.07
N ALA A 369 0.45 4.99 -6.40
CA ALA A 369 0.90 5.48 -7.70
C ALA A 369 0.42 4.58 -8.86
N LYS A 370 0.49 3.26 -8.72
CA LYS A 370 -0.02 2.29 -9.71
C LYS A 370 -1.50 2.55 -10.08
N LEU A 371 -2.30 2.97 -9.10
CA LEU A 371 -3.73 3.25 -9.27
C LEU A 371 -4.02 4.66 -9.79
N GLN A 372 -3.24 5.65 -9.36
CA GLN A 372 -3.48 7.06 -9.68
C GLN A 372 -2.94 7.47 -11.05
N ILE A 373 -1.77 6.96 -11.43
CA ILE A 373 -1.12 7.33 -12.70
C ILE A 373 -2.06 7.14 -13.90
N PRO A 374 -2.72 5.99 -14.14
CA PRO A 374 -3.56 5.80 -15.32
C PRO A 374 -4.82 6.69 -15.31
N ILE A 375 -5.38 6.99 -14.14
CA ILE A 375 -6.53 7.88 -14.00
C ILE A 375 -6.14 9.31 -14.34
N LEU A 376 -5.04 9.80 -13.79
CA LEU A 376 -4.54 11.16 -14.03
C LEU A 376 -3.90 11.31 -15.42
N ASN A 377 -3.42 10.23 -16.00
CA ASN A 377 -2.96 10.16 -17.38
C ASN A 377 -4.09 10.45 -18.38
N SER A 378 -5.29 9.92 -18.10
CA SER A 378 -6.48 10.04 -18.95
C SER A 378 -7.44 11.17 -18.50
N ALA A 379 -6.98 12.08 -17.64
CA ALA A 379 -7.84 13.11 -17.06
C ALA A 379 -8.43 14.07 -18.13
N PRO A 380 -9.70 14.47 -17.99
CA PRO A 380 -10.32 15.47 -18.86
C PRO A 380 -9.52 16.78 -18.86
N GLY A 381 -9.37 17.38 -20.04
CA GLY A 381 -8.61 18.63 -20.20
C GLY A 381 -7.08 18.46 -20.21
N GLY A 382 -6.60 17.21 -20.25
CA GLY A 382 -5.19 16.85 -20.37
C GLY A 382 -4.64 16.12 -19.14
N SER A 383 -3.61 15.31 -19.35
CA SER A 383 -2.95 14.54 -18.29
C SER A 383 -2.45 15.45 -17.18
N VAL A 384 -2.74 15.09 -15.93
CA VAL A 384 -2.25 15.82 -14.76
C VAL A 384 -0.81 15.39 -14.46
N ALA A 385 0.10 16.34 -14.35
CA ALA A 385 1.49 16.09 -14.01
C ALA A 385 1.61 15.57 -12.56
N MET A 386 2.39 14.50 -12.37
CA MET A 386 2.66 13.93 -11.05
C MET A 386 4.16 13.93 -10.78
N VAL A 387 4.57 14.34 -9.59
CA VAL A 387 5.97 14.28 -9.16
C VAL A 387 6.05 13.60 -7.79
N SER A 388 6.57 12.38 -7.78
CA SER A 388 6.70 11.64 -6.51
C SER A 388 8.00 11.96 -5.78
N PRO A 389 7.91 12.20 -4.47
CA PRO A 389 9.06 12.36 -3.57
C PRO A 389 9.55 11.05 -2.94
N SER A 390 8.85 9.93 -3.14
CA SER A 390 9.04 8.73 -2.31
C SER A 390 8.80 7.38 -3.01
N ASN A 391 8.25 7.36 -4.23
CA ASN A 391 8.00 6.09 -4.92
C ASN A 391 9.27 5.55 -5.57
N THR A 392 9.67 4.37 -5.18
CA THR A 392 10.93 3.74 -5.60
C THR A 392 10.73 2.54 -6.54
N TYR A 393 9.52 1.99 -6.63
CA TYR A 393 9.25 0.83 -7.46
C TYR A 393 9.60 1.07 -8.95
N VAL A 394 10.44 0.20 -9.51
CA VAL A 394 11.00 0.32 -10.86
C VAL A 394 9.91 0.30 -11.94
N GLY A 395 8.96 -0.64 -11.83
CA GLY A 395 7.91 -0.88 -12.82
C GLY A 395 6.95 0.29 -13.08
N LEU A 396 7.01 1.39 -12.30
CA LEU A 396 6.22 2.60 -12.59
C LEU A 396 6.70 3.34 -13.83
N THR A 397 7.99 3.23 -14.18
CA THR A 397 8.64 4.05 -15.21
C THR A 397 9.36 3.26 -16.27
N ARG A 398 9.90 2.10 -15.96
CA ARG A 398 10.66 1.25 -16.88
C ARG A 398 10.27 -0.22 -16.77
N ASP A 399 10.56 -0.95 -17.84
CA ASP A 399 10.53 -2.40 -17.84
C ASP A 399 11.71 -2.92 -17.01
N ALA A 400 11.44 -3.88 -16.16
CA ALA A 400 12.45 -4.53 -15.34
C ALA A 400 12.19 -6.05 -15.37
N ALA A 401 13.21 -6.84 -15.10
CA ALA A 401 13.11 -8.32 -15.18
C ALA A 401 12.00 -8.90 -14.27
N ASP A 402 11.60 -8.15 -13.28
CA ASP A 402 10.64 -8.46 -12.25
C ASP A 402 9.38 -7.55 -12.27
N ALA A 403 9.29 -6.65 -13.28
CA ALA A 403 8.08 -5.88 -13.50
C ALA A 403 6.92 -6.79 -13.92
N ALA A 404 5.72 -6.51 -13.43
CA ALA A 404 4.53 -7.23 -13.85
C ALA A 404 4.31 -7.08 -15.37
N LYS A 405 3.81 -8.13 -16.01
CA LYS A 405 3.60 -8.13 -17.46
C LYS A 405 2.80 -6.91 -17.93
N GLY A 406 3.41 -6.11 -18.81
CA GLY A 406 2.81 -4.91 -19.39
C GLY A 406 3.14 -3.63 -18.63
N GLU A 407 3.82 -3.69 -17.48
CA GLU A 407 4.44 -2.50 -16.87
C GLU A 407 5.62 -2.03 -17.75
N PRO A 408 5.86 -0.73 -17.79
CA PRO A 408 5.08 0.37 -17.23
C PRO A 408 3.91 0.82 -18.12
N SER A 409 3.74 0.25 -19.32
CA SER A 409 2.80 0.74 -20.34
C SER A 409 1.34 0.78 -19.88
N ILE A 410 0.94 -0.16 -19.02
CA ILE A 410 -0.43 -0.21 -18.44
C ILE A 410 -0.80 1.04 -17.63
N TYR A 411 0.19 1.79 -17.13
CA TYR A 411 -0.03 3.01 -16.38
C TYR A 411 -0.23 4.26 -17.25
N TYR A 412 0.06 4.16 -18.54
CA TYR A 412 0.03 5.30 -19.49
C TYR A 412 -0.89 5.06 -20.68
N PRO A 413 -2.21 4.93 -20.45
CA PRO A 413 -3.17 4.58 -21.51
C PRO A 413 -3.20 5.57 -22.68
N THR A 414 -2.76 6.84 -22.48
CA THR A 414 -2.64 7.82 -23.58
C THR A 414 -1.37 7.65 -24.41
N GLY A 415 -0.48 6.71 -24.07
CA GLY A 415 0.84 6.54 -24.67
C GLY A 415 1.85 7.65 -24.31
N ARG A 416 1.49 8.60 -23.45
CA ARG A 416 2.35 9.70 -22.99
C ARG A 416 2.56 9.63 -21.49
N ARG A 417 3.76 9.94 -21.04
CA ARG A 417 4.09 9.96 -19.62
C ARG A 417 3.53 11.21 -18.93
N ASN A 418 3.04 11.06 -17.69
CA ASN A 418 2.59 12.16 -16.82
C ASN A 418 3.15 12.07 -15.40
N TYR A 419 3.92 11.03 -15.11
CA TYR A 419 4.50 10.76 -13.81
C TYR A 419 6.02 10.82 -13.87
N ALA A 420 6.62 11.52 -12.89
CA ALA A 420 8.06 11.56 -12.65
C ALA A 420 8.35 11.40 -11.15
N ARG A 421 9.61 11.09 -10.83
CA ARG A 421 10.08 11.01 -9.44
C ARG A 421 11.41 11.74 -9.27
N VAL A 422 11.66 12.26 -8.05
CA VAL A 422 12.92 12.90 -7.69
C VAL A 422 13.80 12.02 -6.81
N VAL A 423 13.38 10.80 -6.55
CA VAL A 423 14.11 9.77 -5.79
C VAL A 423 14.59 8.67 -6.73
N PRO A 424 15.74 8.04 -6.44
CA PRO A 424 16.17 6.85 -7.16
C PRO A 424 15.21 5.68 -6.92
N THR A 425 15.31 4.69 -7.78
CA THR A 425 14.53 3.46 -7.75
C THR A 425 15.08 2.44 -6.75
N ASP A 426 14.27 1.41 -6.41
CA ASP A 426 14.65 0.34 -5.48
C ASP A 426 15.96 -0.35 -5.90
N ASP A 427 16.14 -0.64 -7.19
CA ASP A 427 17.37 -1.25 -7.72
C ASP A 427 18.63 -0.39 -7.47
N VAL A 428 18.51 0.94 -7.53
CA VAL A 428 19.60 1.87 -7.17
C VAL A 428 19.84 1.84 -5.65
N GLU A 429 18.77 1.80 -4.84
CA GLU A 429 18.92 1.77 -3.37
C GLU A 429 19.62 0.51 -2.91
N VAL A 430 19.15 -0.67 -3.34
CA VAL A 430 19.76 -1.95 -2.92
C VAL A 430 21.15 -2.19 -3.51
N ALA A 431 21.45 -1.61 -4.68
CA ALA A 431 22.82 -1.62 -5.21
C ALA A 431 23.78 -0.82 -4.31
N ALA A 432 23.31 0.31 -3.75
CA ALA A 432 24.09 1.06 -2.76
C ALA A 432 24.30 0.23 -1.47
N ASP A 433 23.29 -0.51 -1.02
CA ASP A 433 23.39 -1.41 0.14
C ASP A 433 24.43 -2.51 -0.10
N ALA A 434 24.40 -3.14 -1.28
CA ALA A 434 25.40 -4.14 -1.67
C ALA A 434 26.82 -3.54 -1.75
N MET A 435 26.98 -2.31 -2.28
CA MET A 435 28.26 -1.59 -2.26
C MET A 435 28.77 -1.32 -0.83
N VAL A 436 27.87 -0.97 0.08
CA VAL A 436 28.22 -0.76 1.49
C VAL A 436 28.61 -2.08 2.15
N ALA A 437 27.86 -3.17 1.93
CA ALA A 437 28.21 -4.49 2.41
C ALA A 437 29.62 -4.89 1.96
N GLN A 438 29.94 -4.71 0.67
CA GLN A 438 31.27 -5.00 0.13
C GLN A 438 32.37 -4.13 0.80
N ARG A 439 32.13 -2.84 1.00
CA ARG A 439 33.09 -1.92 1.67
C ARG A 439 33.30 -2.28 3.14
N LEU A 440 32.32 -2.85 3.81
CA LEU A 440 32.44 -3.37 5.17
C LEU A 440 33.14 -4.73 5.25
N GLY A 441 33.53 -5.29 4.11
CA GLY A 441 34.26 -6.55 4.02
C GLY A 441 33.39 -7.80 3.99
N VAL A 442 32.06 -7.65 3.91
CA VAL A 442 31.12 -8.76 3.77
C VAL A 442 31.44 -9.56 2.50
N LYS A 443 31.43 -10.88 2.61
CA LYS A 443 31.61 -11.82 1.50
C LYS A 443 30.38 -12.71 1.28
N ARG A 444 29.62 -12.92 2.34
CA ARG A 444 28.47 -13.84 2.36
C ARG A 444 27.32 -13.14 3.08
N VAL A 445 26.33 -12.68 2.32
CA VAL A 445 25.19 -11.95 2.86
C VAL A 445 23.96 -12.84 2.96
N TYR A 446 23.21 -12.73 4.05
CA TYR A 446 21.88 -13.32 4.18
C TYR A 446 20.82 -12.24 4.00
N ALA A 447 19.87 -12.45 3.08
CA ALA A 447 18.84 -11.47 2.78
C ALA A 447 17.51 -11.81 3.48
N LEU A 448 16.94 -10.84 4.17
CA LEU A 448 15.68 -10.92 4.91
C LEU A 448 14.72 -9.82 4.44
N VAL A 449 13.55 -10.21 3.91
CA VAL A 449 12.54 -9.30 3.34
C VAL A 449 11.18 -9.56 4.01
N PRO A 450 10.39 -8.54 4.37
CA PRO A 450 9.09 -8.77 5.00
C PRO A 450 8.11 -9.46 4.05
N ILE A 451 7.23 -10.31 4.60
CA ILE A 451 6.10 -10.88 3.86
C ILE A 451 5.21 -9.73 3.38
N GLY A 452 4.81 -9.77 2.12
CA GLY A 452 3.98 -8.71 1.51
C GLY A 452 4.76 -7.50 1.00
N TYR A 453 6.08 -7.45 1.22
CA TYR A 453 6.93 -6.46 0.54
C TYR A 453 7.13 -6.89 -0.93
N PRO A 454 7.21 -5.96 -1.89
CA PRO A 454 7.41 -6.33 -3.30
C PRO A 454 8.64 -7.22 -3.47
N ALA A 455 8.45 -8.42 -4.04
CA ALA A 455 9.53 -9.39 -4.28
C ALA A 455 10.73 -8.83 -5.09
N PRO A 456 10.53 -7.87 -6.01
CA PRO A 456 11.56 -7.24 -6.82
C PRO A 456 12.79 -6.79 -6.03
N ILE A 457 12.62 -6.15 -4.88
CA ILE A 457 13.75 -5.61 -4.09
C ILE A 457 14.79 -6.68 -3.71
N LEU A 458 14.35 -7.92 -3.51
CA LEU A 458 15.24 -9.03 -3.20
C LEU A 458 16.07 -9.46 -4.42
N GLU A 459 15.43 -9.54 -5.58
CA GLU A 459 16.09 -9.96 -6.82
C GLU A 459 17.05 -8.85 -7.31
N ASP A 460 16.68 -7.59 -7.18
CA ASP A 460 17.55 -6.43 -7.44
C ASP A 460 18.81 -6.46 -6.54
N PHE A 461 18.61 -6.76 -5.24
CA PHE A 461 19.75 -6.92 -4.32
C PHE A 461 20.64 -8.10 -4.72
N VAL A 462 20.05 -9.24 -5.11
CA VAL A 462 20.79 -10.43 -5.54
C VAL A 462 21.61 -10.13 -6.80
N LEU A 463 21.03 -9.39 -7.76
CA LEU A 463 21.72 -8.97 -8.97
C LEU A 463 22.90 -8.04 -8.66
N ALA A 464 22.67 -7.02 -7.86
CA ALA A 464 23.71 -6.08 -7.45
C ALA A 464 24.82 -6.78 -6.64
N ALA A 465 24.47 -7.69 -5.73
CA ALA A 465 25.41 -8.50 -4.96
C ALA A 465 26.29 -9.37 -5.88
N GLY A 466 25.70 -10.00 -6.89
CA GLY A 466 26.43 -10.80 -7.89
C GLY A 466 27.46 -9.97 -8.66
N ASN A 467 27.10 -8.77 -9.09
CA ASN A 467 27.99 -7.83 -9.79
C ASN A 467 29.14 -7.31 -8.89
N LEU A 468 29.05 -7.50 -7.57
CA LEU A 468 30.03 -7.07 -6.58
C LEU A 468 30.77 -8.25 -5.91
N ASP A 469 30.68 -9.45 -6.46
CA ASP A 469 31.26 -10.69 -5.91
C ASP A 469 30.79 -11.02 -4.48
N LEU A 470 29.62 -10.56 -4.08
CA LEU A 470 28.98 -10.93 -2.81
C LEU A 470 28.17 -12.22 -3.00
N ARG A 471 28.43 -13.22 -2.17
CA ARG A 471 27.70 -14.50 -2.22
C ARG A 471 26.43 -14.40 -1.37
N ILE A 472 25.30 -14.80 -1.94
CA ILE A 472 24.05 -14.94 -1.17
C ILE A 472 24.11 -16.26 -0.38
N ALA A 473 24.28 -16.14 0.95
CA ALA A 473 24.33 -17.28 1.87
C ALA A 473 22.96 -17.89 2.13
N GLY A 474 21.89 -17.13 1.89
CA GLY A 474 20.50 -17.55 1.98
C GLY A 474 19.58 -16.35 1.90
N ARG A 475 18.30 -16.65 1.68
CA ARG A 475 17.23 -15.65 1.63
C ARG A 475 15.97 -16.18 2.27
N ARG A 476 15.22 -15.31 2.99
CA ARG A 476 13.96 -15.66 3.63
C ARG A 476 13.05 -14.45 3.72
N PHE A 477 11.75 -14.72 3.66
CA PHE A 477 10.74 -13.75 4.06
C PHE A 477 10.53 -13.85 5.58
N TRP A 478 10.25 -12.71 6.20
CA TRP A 478 9.92 -12.60 7.61
C TRP A 478 8.61 -11.80 7.81
N GLY A 479 7.93 -12.00 8.94
CA GLY A 479 6.67 -11.32 9.26
C GLY A 479 6.28 -11.54 10.71
N ASP A 480 5.22 -10.83 11.11
CA ASP A 480 4.65 -10.94 12.45
C ASP A 480 4.20 -12.38 12.73
N GLY A 481 4.39 -12.83 13.97
CA GLY A 481 4.07 -14.19 14.39
C GLY A 481 5.11 -15.24 14.03
N GLN A 482 6.24 -14.89 13.39
CA GLN A 482 7.34 -15.83 13.17
C GLN A 482 8.25 -15.94 14.40
N ASN A 483 8.77 -17.13 14.62
CA ASN A 483 9.81 -17.35 15.62
C ASN A 483 11.15 -16.76 15.12
N PHE A 484 11.47 -15.55 15.53
CA PHE A 484 12.69 -14.83 15.12
C PHE A 484 13.97 -15.49 15.65
N GLU A 485 13.94 -16.18 16.77
CA GLU A 485 15.08 -16.97 17.27
C GLU A 485 15.43 -18.11 16.32
N ARG A 486 14.43 -18.83 15.81
CA ARG A 486 14.62 -19.87 14.78
C ARG A 486 15.14 -19.27 13.47
N LEU A 487 14.62 -18.11 13.06
CA LEU A 487 15.09 -17.41 11.87
C LEU A 487 16.56 -16.96 12.03
N ALA A 488 16.91 -16.36 13.16
CA ALA A 488 18.27 -15.96 13.49
C ALA A 488 19.24 -17.16 13.55
N ALA A 489 18.78 -18.31 14.07
CA ALA A 489 19.56 -19.55 14.06
C ALA A 489 19.79 -20.09 12.63
N LEU A 490 18.84 -19.91 11.70
CA LEU A 490 19.05 -20.26 10.29
C LEU A 490 20.10 -19.35 9.65
N VAL A 491 20.04 -18.04 9.92
CA VAL A 491 21.03 -17.07 9.44
C VAL A 491 22.42 -17.44 9.96
N ALA A 492 22.57 -17.74 11.25
CA ALA A 492 23.84 -18.13 11.85
C ALA A 492 24.41 -19.43 11.23
N ARG A 493 23.57 -20.45 10.99
CA ARG A 493 23.98 -21.70 10.33
C ARG A 493 24.45 -21.51 8.89
N SER A 494 23.98 -20.49 8.19
CA SER A 494 24.41 -20.19 6.82
C SER A 494 25.86 -19.72 6.73
N LYS A 495 26.47 -19.38 7.87
CA LYS A 495 27.81 -18.75 7.96
C LYS A 495 27.87 -17.43 7.16
N ALA A 496 26.76 -16.68 7.10
CA ALA A 496 26.76 -15.31 6.58
C ALA A 496 27.61 -14.42 7.48
N ASP A 497 28.40 -13.55 6.87
CA ASP A 497 29.21 -12.54 7.55
C ASP A 497 28.61 -11.12 7.43
N GLY A 498 27.39 -11.02 6.88
CA GLY A 498 26.57 -9.81 6.83
C GLY A 498 25.10 -10.15 6.60
N VAL A 499 24.21 -9.24 6.98
CA VAL A 499 22.76 -9.35 6.80
C VAL A 499 22.25 -8.15 6.02
N PHE A 500 21.51 -8.41 4.96
CA PHE A 500 20.66 -7.41 4.30
C PHE A 500 19.23 -7.59 4.82
N LEU A 501 18.65 -6.52 5.36
CA LEU A 501 17.34 -6.53 5.98
C LEU A 501 16.46 -5.47 5.34
N VAL A 502 15.30 -5.82 4.80
CA VAL A 502 14.30 -4.86 4.38
C VAL A 502 13.28 -4.65 5.51
N GLY A 503 12.91 -3.39 5.75
CA GLY A 503 11.99 -3.03 6.81
C GLY A 503 12.63 -3.05 8.21
N SER A 504 11.79 -3.07 9.25
CA SER A 504 12.24 -2.94 10.64
C SER A 504 11.40 -3.76 11.61
N SER A 505 12.08 -4.55 12.45
CA SER A 505 11.52 -5.20 13.63
C SER A 505 12.56 -5.19 14.74
N PRO A 506 12.25 -4.60 15.91
CA PRO A 506 13.14 -4.63 17.06
C PRO A 506 13.48 -6.05 17.50
N GLU A 507 12.47 -6.94 17.53
CA GLU A 507 12.57 -8.31 17.99
C GLU A 507 13.47 -9.14 17.05
N LEU A 508 13.29 -9.00 15.73
CA LEU A 508 14.15 -9.67 14.75
C LEU A 508 15.62 -9.21 14.89
N LEU A 509 15.85 -7.90 15.08
CA LEU A 509 17.21 -7.38 15.29
C LEU A 509 17.84 -7.93 16.58
N GLN A 510 17.07 -8.00 17.67
CA GLN A 510 17.54 -8.57 18.94
C GLN A 510 17.91 -10.04 18.77
N ALA A 511 17.06 -10.84 18.13
CA ALA A 511 17.33 -12.25 17.85
C ALA A 511 18.56 -12.44 16.94
N LEU A 512 18.71 -11.63 15.89
CA LEU A 512 19.88 -11.66 15.02
C LEU A 512 21.16 -11.34 15.79
N ARG A 513 21.17 -10.30 16.62
CA ARG A 513 22.33 -9.90 17.43
C ARG A 513 22.70 -10.92 18.48
N ALA A 514 21.72 -11.54 19.14
CA ALA A 514 21.95 -12.62 20.10
C ALA A 514 22.69 -13.83 19.48
N ARG A 515 22.44 -14.12 18.21
CA ARG A 515 23.02 -15.28 17.51
C ARG A 515 24.28 -14.97 16.71
N LEU A 516 24.37 -13.79 16.10
CA LEU A 516 25.47 -13.41 15.20
C LEU A 516 26.55 -12.56 15.89
N GLY A 517 26.23 -11.96 17.02
CA GLY A 517 27.08 -11.00 17.72
C GLY A 517 26.98 -9.58 17.16
N PRO A 518 27.67 -8.61 17.82
CA PRO A 518 27.59 -7.20 17.46
C PRO A 518 28.40 -6.83 16.19
N ASP A 519 29.39 -7.66 15.83
CA ASP A 519 30.35 -7.34 14.76
C ASP A 519 29.85 -7.67 13.35
N VAL A 520 28.79 -8.48 13.22
CA VAL A 520 28.22 -8.81 11.91
C VAL A 520 27.48 -7.61 11.37
N PRO A 521 27.87 -7.04 10.21
CA PRO A 521 27.17 -5.90 9.62
C PRO A 521 25.71 -6.22 9.29
N VAL A 522 24.81 -5.32 9.69
CA VAL A 522 23.42 -5.32 9.26
C VAL A 522 23.19 -4.07 8.45
N ILE A 523 22.79 -4.23 7.20
CA ILE A 523 22.44 -3.13 6.28
C ILE A 523 20.94 -3.24 6.01
N SER A 524 20.20 -2.13 6.11
CA SER A 524 18.75 -2.17 5.97
C SER A 524 18.21 -1.07 5.08
N SER A 525 17.36 -1.46 4.13
CA SER A 525 16.50 -0.57 3.35
C SER A 525 15.13 -0.44 4.00
N GLY A 526 14.53 0.75 3.94
CA GLY A 526 13.17 1.00 4.46
C GLY A 526 13.02 0.91 5.98
N PHE A 527 14.09 1.05 6.75
CA PHE A 527 14.09 0.97 8.21
C PHE A 527 13.46 2.19 8.86
N ASP A 528 12.54 2.00 9.81
CA ASP A 528 12.01 3.12 10.61
C ASP A 528 13.01 3.53 11.71
N PRO A 529 13.46 4.78 11.77
CA PRO A 529 14.36 5.27 12.80
C PRO A 529 13.84 5.08 14.24
N ALA A 530 12.53 5.02 14.44
CA ALA A 530 11.96 4.75 15.76
C ALA A 530 12.32 3.34 16.27
N THR A 531 12.40 2.36 15.37
CA THR A 531 12.81 0.99 15.66
C THR A 531 14.23 0.91 16.23
N ALA A 532 15.14 1.81 15.83
CA ALA A 532 16.49 1.84 16.40
C ALA A 532 16.49 2.08 17.92
N ARG A 533 15.57 2.91 18.41
CA ARG A 533 15.43 3.16 19.85
C ARG A 533 14.83 1.96 20.58
N LEU A 534 13.83 1.29 19.96
CA LEU A 534 13.16 0.12 20.52
C LEU A 534 14.10 -1.11 20.56
N ALA A 535 14.91 -1.29 19.52
CA ALA A 535 15.89 -2.38 19.47
C ALA A 535 17.10 -2.16 20.40
N GLY A 536 17.33 -0.91 20.86
CA GLY A 536 18.41 -0.57 21.77
C GLY A 536 19.79 -0.94 21.20
N ALA A 537 20.64 -1.59 21.99
CA ALA A 537 21.97 -2.02 21.58
C ALA A 537 21.97 -2.99 20.38
N ALA A 538 20.89 -3.69 20.10
CA ALA A 538 20.81 -4.58 18.94
C ALA A 538 20.88 -3.83 17.60
N ALA A 539 20.51 -2.57 17.56
CA ALA A 539 20.61 -1.72 16.36
C ALA A 539 21.99 -1.06 16.20
N ASP A 540 22.88 -1.11 17.21
CA ASP A 540 24.16 -0.41 17.14
C ASP A 540 25.04 -0.96 16.00
N GLY A 541 25.70 -0.02 15.29
CA GLY A 541 26.53 -0.33 14.14
C GLY A 541 25.76 -0.58 12.83
N MET A 542 24.44 -0.72 12.89
CA MET A 542 23.59 -0.93 11.72
C MET A 542 23.69 0.25 10.75
N ILE A 543 23.70 -0.05 9.46
CA ILE A 543 23.60 0.95 8.39
C ILE A 543 22.19 0.91 7.82
N ILE A 544 21.60 2.09 7.66
CA ILE A 544 20.25 2.27 7.11
C ILE A 544 20.36 3.08 5.84
N SER A 545 19.73 2.63 4.77
CA SER A 545 19.60 3.38 3.51
C SER A 545 18.28 4.11 3.38
N TYR A 546 18.30 5.24 2.66
CA TYR A 546 17.13 5.92 2.14
C TYR A 546 17.41 6.49 0.75
N PRO A 547 16.39 6.53 -0.15
CA PRO A 547 16.58 7.05 -1.50
C PRO A 547 16.81 8.57 -1.49
N GLY A 548 17.86 9.01 -2.18
CA GLY A 548 18.30 10.40 -2.24
C GLY A 548 19.56 10.67 -1.42
N PRO A 549 20.12 11.89 -1.47
CA PRO A 549 21.34 12.23 -0.75
C PRO A 549 21.09 12.43 0.75
N ALA A 550 22.06 12.07 1.58
CA ALA A 550 21.98 12.23 3.03
C ALA A 550 21.84 13.71 3.42
N ILE A 551 20.81 14.03 4.22
CA ILE A 551 20.46 15.40 4.61
C ILE A 551 21.65 16.15 5.24
N GLY A 552 22.40 15.49 6.12
CA GLY A 552 23.57 16.07 6.79
C GLY A 552 24.77 16.36 5.86
N LEU A 553 24.76 15.86 4.63
CA LEU A 553 25.82 16.06 3.63
C LEU A 553 25.38 16.95 2.46
N LEU A 554 24.15 17.47 2.49
CA LEU A 554 23.67 18.41 1.48
C LEU A 554 24.54 19.69 1.48
N ARG A 555 24.78 20.23 0.29
CA ARG A 555 25.56 21.45 0.07
C ARG A 555 24.74 22.50 -0.70
N GLY A 556 25.23 23.73 -0.74
CA GLY A 556 24.61 24.79 -1.52
C GLY A 556 23.17 25.06 -1.14
N GLU A 557 22.21 24.91 -2.08
CA GLU A 557 20.79 25.15 -1.84
C GLU A 557 20.20 24.14 -0.85
N GLY A 558 20.59 22.88 -0.90
CA GLY A 558 20.13 21.87 0.04
C GLY A 558 20.47 22.22 1.49
N ALA A 559 21.71 22.64 1.76
CA ALA A 559 22.11 23.06 3.10
C ALA A 559 21.35 24.33 3.56
N ARG A 560 21.15 25.30 2.67
CA ARG A 560 20.33 26.48 2.95
C ARG A 560 18.88 26.15 3.23
N PHE A 561 18.32 25.21 2.47
CA PHE A 561 16.96 24.74 2.69
C PHE A 561 16.79 24.11 4.08
N VAL A 562 17.66 23.16 4.45
CA VAL A 562 17.64 22.49 5.76
C VAL A 562 17.79 23.51 6.90
N ALA A 563 18.69 24.48 6.77
CA ALA A 563 18.87 25.55 7.77
C ALA A 563 17.60 26.42 7.90
N SER A 564 16.97 26.78 6.78
CA SER A 564 15.73 27.59 6.77
C SER A 564 14.57 26.81 7.38
N PHE A 565 14.43 25.52 7.06
CA PHE A 565 13.43 24.62 7.63
C PHE A 565 13.57 24.54 9.15
N SER A 566 14.79 24.24 9.61
CA SER A 566 15.07 24.12 11.06
C SER A 566 14.87 25.44 11.81
N LYS A 567 15.24 26.56 11.19
CA LYS A 567 15.04 27.90 11.79
C LYS A 567 13.54 28.22 11.94
N LYS A 568 12.74 27.88 10.93
CA LYS A 568 11.31 28.21 10.92
C LYS A 568 10.51 27.34 11.85
N LEU A 569 10.76 26.03 11.84
CA LEU A 569 9.93 25.03 12.51
C LEU A 569 10.47 24.59 13.88
N GLY A 570 11.72 24.93 14.21
CA GLY A 570 12.34 24.58 15.49
C GLY A 570 12.90 23.14 15.56
N PHE A 571 12.74 22.35 14.49
CA PHE A 571 13.25 20.98 14.39
C PHE A 571 13.86 20.72 13.01
N LYS A 572 14.62 19.63 12.88
CA LYS A 572 15.21 19.22 11.60
C LYS A 572 14.17 18.50 10.72
N PRO A 573 14.27 18.62 9.38
CA PRO A 573 13.42 17.84 8.49
C PRO A 573 13.61 16.33 8.70
N ASP A 574 12.56 15.56 8.50
CA ASP A 574 12.63 14.09 8.55
C ASP A 574 13.69 13.56 7.58
N LEU A 575 14.44 12.54 8.00
CA LEU A 575 15.59 12.01 7.27
C LEU A 575 15.20 11.31 5.96
N ARG A 576 13.97 10.83 5.86
CA ARG A 576 13.52 9.96 4.78
C ARG A 576 13.15 10.74 3.53
N PHE A 577 12.14 11.62 3.61
CA PHE A 577 11.51 12.17 2.41
C PHE A 577 11.22 13.68 2.43
N ALA A 578 11.45 14.38 3.54
CA ALA A 578 11.09 15.81 3.64
C ALA A 578 11.79 16.68 2.58
N VAL A 579 13.11 16.51 2.40
CA VAL A 579 13.86 17.29 1.39
C VAL A 579 13.52 16.85 -0.04
N ASN A 580 13.13 15.59 -0.22
CA ASN A 580 12.68 15.07 -1.50
C ASN A 580 11.32 15.69 -1.88
N ALA A 581 10.40 15.84 -0.92
CA ALA A 581 9.12 16.52 -1.12
C ALA A 581 9.29 18.00 -1.48
N ALA A 582 10.21 18.67 -0.82
CA ALA A 582 10.59 20.03 -1.19
C ALA A 582 11.10 20.12 -2.65
N GLN A 583 11.98 19.20 -3.06
CA GLN A 583 12.48 19.17 -4.44
C GLN A 583 11.40 18.78 -5.45
N ALA A 584 10.48 17.87 -5.11
CA ALA A 584 9.36 17.50 -5.97
C ALA A 584 8.43 18.68 -6.21
N MET A 585 8.10 19.43 -5.16
CA MET A 585 7.35 20.69 -5.25
C MET A 585 8.07 21.70 -6.14
N ASP A 586 9.39 21.88 -5.94
CA ASP A 586 10.20 22.83 -6.70
C ASP A 586 10.25 22.48 -8.20
N VAL A 587 10.36 21.19 -8.54
CA VAL A 587 10.30 20.66 -9.91
C VAL A 587 8.94 20.93 -10.55
N LEU A 588 7.85 20.67 -9.84
CA LEU A 588 6.50 20.92 -10.35
C LEU A 588 6.25 22.42 -10.58
N LEU A 589 6.65 23.27 -9.64
CA LEU A 589 6.55 24.74 -9.78
C LEU A 589 7.36 25.26 -10.96
N ASP A 590 8.55 24.70 -11.21
CA ASP A 590 9.35 25.05 -12.38
C ASP A 590 8.65 24.64 -13.69
N ALA A 591 8.05 23.44 -13.74
CA ALA A 591 7.26 22.98 -14.89
C ALA A 591 6.06 23.89 -15.16
N VAL A 592 5.34 24.30 -14.10
CA VAL A 592 4.22 25.27 -14.21
C VAL A 592 4.72 26.63 -14.71
N ALA A 593 5.83 27.13 -14.17
CA ALA A 593 6.41 28.42 -14.56
C ALA A 593 6.79 28.50 -16.04
N ARG A 594 7.24 27.40 -16.62
CA ARG A 594 7.65 27.27 -18.04
C ARG A 594 6.50 26.92 -18.97
N SER A 595 5.30 26.67 -18.45
CA SER A 595 4.12 26.24 -19.20
C SER A 595 3.27 27.44 -19.66
N ASP A 596 2.27 27.14 -20.48
CA ASP A 596 1.19 28.08 -20.84
C ASP A 596 0.02 28.05 -19.83
N GLY A 597 0.12 27.28 -18.75
CA GLY A 597 -0.92 27.11 -17.74
C GLY A 597 -1.87 25.94 -17.99
N THR A 598 -1.74 25.22 -19.11
CA THR A 598 -2.54 24.01 -19.37
C THR A 598 -1.86 22.76 -18.78
N ARG A 599 -2.66 21.74 -18.39
CA ARG A 599 -2.17 20.44 -17.91
C ARG A 599 -1.18 19.79 -18.89
N THR A 600 -1.54 19.78 -20.17
CA THR A 600 -0.69 19.20 -21.23
C THR A 600 0.66 19.89 -21.32
N SER A 601 0.69 21.21 -21.23
CA SER A 601 1.93 21.99 -21.26
C SER A 601 2.77 21.74 -20.00
N VAL A 602 2.16 21.73 -18.80
CA VAL A 602 2.87 21.43 -17.54
C VAL A 602 3.49 20.05 -17.60
N THR A 603 2.73 19.03 -18.02
CA THR A 603 3.22 17.66 -18.18
C THR A 603 4.39 17.61 -19.16
N SER A 604 4.30 18.27 -20.31
CA SER A 604 5.40 18.35 -21.28
C SER A 604 6.66 19.02 -20.71
N LYS A 605 6.48 20.10 -19.92
CA LYS A 605 7.61 20.83 -19.30
C LYS A 605 8.25 20.01 -18.19
N LEU A 606 7.49 19.16 -17.49
CA LEU A 606 8.03 18.25 -16.47
C LEU A 606 9.13 17.35 -17.04
N PHE A 607 8.90 16.72 -18.20
CA PHE A 607 9.88 15.82 -18.83
C PHE A 607 11.05 16.55 -19.54
N SER A 608 11.02 17.87 -19.60
CA SER A 608 12.16 18.70 -20.02
C SER A 608 12.89 19.35 -18.84
N THR A 609 12.61 18.92 -17.61
CA THR A 609 13.19 19.49 -16.40
C THR A 609 14.67 19.14 -16.28
N ARG A 610 15.47 20.18 -16.07
CA ARG A 610 16.89 20.11 -15.72
C ARG A 610 17.13 20.98 -14.49
N VAL A 611 17.40 20.34 -13.36
CA VAL A 611 17.70 21.03 -12.11
C VAL A 611 19.19 21.29 -12.02
N SER A 612 19.55 22.55 -11.90
CA SER A 612 20.94 22.98 -11.63
C SER A 612 21.02 23.52 -10.22
N LYS A 613 21.84 22.87 -9.38
CA LYS A 613 22.06 23.29 -7.97
C LYS A 613 20.76 23.36 -7.14
N GLY A 614 19.84 22.40 -7.33
CA GLY A 614 18.60 22.28 -6.55
C GLY A 614 18.84 21.83 -5.10
N ILE A 615 17.75 21.59 -4.39
CA ILE A 615 17.78 21.12 -2.99
C ILE A 615 18.52 19.78 -2.87
N LEU A 616 18.26 18.83 -3.79
CA LEU A 616 18.94 17.53 -3.84
C LEU A 616 20.25 17.56 -4.66
N GLY A 617 20.62 18.68 -5.24
CA GLY A 617 21.76 18.82 -6.14
C GLY A 617 21.36 19.05 -7.59
N SER A 618 22.20 18.62 -8.54
CA SER A 618 21.95 18.76 -9.96
C SER A 618 21.54 17.43 -10.58
N PHE A 619 20.44 17.42 -11.32
CA PHE A 619 19.90 16.24 -12.00
C PHE A 619 18.91 16.67 -13.10
N TRP A 620 18.42 15.72 -13.88
CA TRP A 620 17.31 15.93 -14.80
C TRP A 620 16.32 14.76 -14.71
N ILE A 621 15.11 15.01 -15.17
CA ILE A 621 14.08 13.96 -15.34
C ILE A 621 14.29 13.30 -16.69
N THR A 622 14.40 11.96 -16.71
CA THR A 622 14.56 11.18 -17.92
C THR A 622 13.26 11.15 -18.74
N PRO A 623 13.29 10.73 -20.00
CA PRO A 623 12.07 10.53 -20.80
C PRO A 623 11.09 9.51 -20.18
N THR A 624 11.58 8.57 -19.37
CA THR A 624 10.77 7.59 -18.66
C THR A 624 10.13 8.14 -17.38
N GLY A 625 10.63 9.26 -16.84
CA GLY A 625 10.15 9.91 -15.61
C GLY A 625 11.05 9.70 -14.40
N ASP A 626 12.16 9.00 -14.56
CA ASP A 626 13.12 8.81 -13.49
C ASP A 626 14.05 10.03 -13.30
N THR A 627 14.59 10.16 -12.11
CA THR A 627 15.68 11.10 -11.86
C THR A 627 17.02 10.49 -12.25
N THR A 628 17.94 11.32 -12.71
CA THR A 628 19.36 10.92 -12.88
C THR A 628 20.18 11.04 -11.58
N LEU A 629 19.52 11.27 -10.46
CA LEU A 629 20.13 11.35 -9.15
C LEU A 629 20.34 9.94 -8.55
N ASN A 630 21.34 9.20 -9.01
CA ASN A 630 21.69 7.88 -8.51
C ASN A 630 22.46 7.98 -7.18
N ALA A 631 21.84 8.61 -6.17
CA ALA A 631 22.43 8.88 -4.87
C ALA A 631 21.56 8.29 -3.76
N VAL A 632 22.15 7.55 -2.83
CA VAL A 632 21.49 6.92 -1.71
C VAL A 632 22.14 7.39 -0.41
N ALA A 633 21.30 7.83 0.52
CA ALA A 633 21.72 8.23 1.86
C ALA A 633 22.00 7.01 2.71
N MET A 634 23.15 7.01 3.38
CA MET A 634 23.48 6.01 4.38
C MET A 634 23.56 6.66 5.75
N TYR A 635 22.89 6.07 6.71
CA TYR A 635 22.93 6.48 8.10
C TYR A 635 23.42 5.32 8.97
N ARG A 636 24.08 5.66 10.07
CA ARG A 636 24.55 4.66 11.06
C ARG A 636 23.81 4.84 12.37
N VAL A 637 23.40 3.73 12.96
CA VAL A 637 22.86 3.73 14.32
C VAL A 637 23.99 3.66 15.34
N THR A 638 23.96 4.51 16.36
CA THR A 638 24.91 4.52 17.46
C THR A 638 24.19 4.98 18.74
N GLY A 639 24.13 4.13 19.75
CA GLY A 639 23.43 4.41 21.01
C GLY A 639 21.95 4.76 20.79
N GLY A 640 21.26 4.02 19.90
CA GLY A 640 19.86 4.25 19.54
C GLY A 640 19.60 5.53 18.73
N LYS A 641 20.65 6.24 18.29
CA LYS A 641 20.54 7.45 17.46
C LYS A 641 20.96 7.17 16.03
N VAL A 642 20.16 7.65 15.09
CA VAL A 642 20.48 7.60 13.66
C VAL A 642 21.29 8.82 13.27
N THR A 643 22.50 8.60 12.76
CA THR A 643 23.46 9.66 12.39
C THR A 643 23.88 9.52 10.92
N THR A 644 24.15 10.63 10.26
CA THR A 644 24.62 10.63 8.87
C THR A 644 25.94 9.89 8.75
N TYR A 645 26.01 8.91 7.84
CA TYR A 645 27.21 8.13 7.55
C TYR A 645 27.83 8.52 6.20
N ALA A 646 27.06 8.40 5.11
CA ALA A 646 27.55 8.68 3.76
C ALA A 646 26.42 9.03 2.80
N THR A 647 26.76 9.55 1.63
CA THR A 647 25.93 9.46 0.42
C THR A 647 26.68 8.57 -0.57
N VAL A 648 26.08 7.47 -0.98
CA VAL A 648 26.63 6.54 -1.97
C VAL A 648 26.09 6.94 -3.35
N LYS A 649 26.97 7.15 -4.31
CA LYS A 649 26.60 7.24 -5.73
C LYS A 649 26.73 5.87 -6.35
N VAL A 650 25.65 5.40 -6.97
CA VAL A 650 25.60 4.11 -7.63
C VAL A 650 25.97 4.27 -9.10
N PRO A 651 26.95 3.51 -9.60
CA PRO A 651 27.24 3.46 -11.03
C PRO A 651 26.10 2.81 -11.81
N ASP A 652 25.83 3.30 -13.01
CA ASP A 652 24.79 2.76 -13.90
C ASP A 652 25.04 1.27 -14.26
N THR A 653 26.28 0.78 -14.16
CA THR A 653 26.65 -0.64 -14.38
C THR A 653 26.13 -1.59 -13.32
N LEU A 654 25.67 -1.10 -12.18
CA LEU A 654 25.11 -1.91 -11.08
C LEU A 654 23.57 -1.90 -11.05
N VAL A 655 22.97 -1.12 -11.93
CA VAL A 655 21.52 -0.95 -12.05
C VAL A 655 21.07 -1.63 -13.34
N ALA A 656 19.88 -2.18 -13.37
CA ALA A 656 19.31 -2.74 -14.60
C ALA A 656 19.30 -1.65 -15.71
N PRO A 657 19.71 -1.98 -16.94
CA PRO A 657 19.69 -1.01 -18.03
C PRO A 657 18.26 -0.51 -18.29
N ASP A 658 18.15 0.77 -18.68
CA ASP A 658 16.88 1.41 -19.09
C ASP A 658 16.27 0.74 -20.30
#